data_983d5b0f8abae3115b76d0875ec68432
#
_entry.id   983d5b0f8abae3115b76d0875ec68432
#
_cell.length_a   1.000
_cell.length_b   1.000
_cell.length_c   1.000
_cell.angle_alpha   90.00
_cell.angle_beta   90.00
_cell.angle_gamma   90.00
#
_symmetry.space_group_name_H-M   'P 1'
#
loop_
_entity.id
_entity.type
_entity.pdbx_description
1 polymer ?
#
loop_
_entity_poly.entity_id
_entity_poly.type
_entity_poly.pdbx_seq_one_letter_code
_entity_poly.pdbx_strand_id
1 'polypeptide(L)'
;METLFWLIIILGVSLTLAYKRVELKTSTAALGAILVIYTILSDGGTLWAVILWVIFIALAILNVESLRREHITIRVLEVFRNMLPSLSKTERDALEAGSVWWEGELFSGMPNWQKLTELPAPQLTEEEQAFLDGPTEKLCYLLDDWEITHELLKIPDNVWVFIKENNFLSMIIPKKYGGLGFSPLANSMVLTKIASRNATVAATIGVPNSLGPAELLLHYGTEEQKKRWLPGLAKADEIPCFALTSPRAGSDATAITDKGVVCRGKFGDKEIIGICLNWDKRYITLAPIATVLGLAFKLYDPDHLIGNKTEYGITAALIPTSLRGVEIGRRHFPINIPFQNGPTRGKNVFVPLDYIIGGPKMAGEGWRMLVELLSVGRGIVLPSNALGAAIAGVYATGAYARIRRQFNLPIGKFHGVGEVLARMTGYTYIMTAASRVTCTALNAGEKPAVPTAILKYHNTEMGRCVANDAMDIHGGKGIMLGPKNYLARNYESVPIAITVEGANILTRSLIIFGQGATRCHPFVLEEIAAVTDEDRQSGLVKFDKLLFAHIGYALSNAVRSFVMACTHARFTGVPKRGATRRYYQHVNRYSASFALASDVAMLTIGGDLKRKELLSARLGDILSYLYLTSMVLKHYQDQGSPQDDLPIVEWSCRTLLYRAQEQFHGLLRNFPNRWFARLLRFLIFPRGRTYFSPSDELCQEVAELIINPTDTRTRLSYGIYKTIEPSNPIGLLQEAIELAEKVEPLERKVVEAYKVGQIDSSDASDQIDEAERRGIITAEETIQIREFDQKIMNLIAVDDFSSEDLARKTVRSAGKKIAKKPTKKPSARKKRSTGKR
;
A
#
# COMPACT_ATOMS: atom_id res chain seq x y z
N MET A 1 -51.66 -9.13 26.25
CA MET A 1 -51.01 -7.87 25.83
C MET A 1 -49.89 -7.49 26.81
N GLU A 2 -50.12 -7.56 28.07
CA GLU A 2 -49.15 -7.22 29.13
C GLU A 2 -47.86 -8.04 29.09
N THR A 3 -47.97 -9.39 29.02
CA THR A 3 -46.83 -10.27 28.90
C THR A 3 -45.96 -9.91 27.66
N LEU A 4 -46.55 -9.61 26.54
CA LEU A 4 -45.84 -9.18 25.32
C LEU A 4 -45.14 -7.83 25.54
N PHE A 5 -45.75 -6.90 26.24
CA PHE A 5 -45.13 -5.62 26.59
C PHE A 5 -43.86 -5.82 27.45
N TRP A 6 -43.94 -6.65 28.51
CA TRP A 6 -42.78 -6.93 29.35
C TRP A 6 -41.67 -7.70 28.62
N LEU A 7 -42.02 -8.63 27.73
CA LEU A 7 -41.05 -9.32 26.89
C LEU A 7 -40.32 -8.32 25.96
N ILE A 8 -41.02 -7.33 25.40
CA ILE A 8 -40.41 -6.28 24.57
C ILE A 8 -39.44 -5.44 25.41
N ILE A 9 -39.83 -5.08 26.66
CA ILE A 9 -38.95 -4.29 27.58
C ILE A 9 -37.68 -5.10 27.88
N ILE A 10 -37.81 -6.35 28.33
CA ILE A 10 -36.69 -7.22 28.70
C ILE A 10 -35.78 -7.41 27.50
N LEU A 11 -36.34 -7.69 26.32
CA LEU A 11 -35.58 -7.80 25.07
C LEU A 11 -34.87 -6.48 24.71
N GLY A 12 -35.58 -5.35 24.81
CA GLY A 12 -35.02 -4.02 24.54
C GLY A 12 -33.84 -3.69 25.44
N VAL A 13 -33.94 -3.97 26.73
CA VAL A 13 -32.85 -3.77 27.69
C VAL A 13 -31.71 -4.73 27.41
N SER A 14 -31.98 -6.03 27.17
CA SER A 14 -30.96 -7.02 26.81
C SER A 14 -30.16 -6.60 25.57
N LEU A 15 -30.87 -6.14 24.51
CA LEU A 15 -30.25 -5.63 23.29
C LEU A 15 -29.42 -4.35 23.56
N THR A 16 -29.90 -3.46 24.45
CA THR A 16 -29.18 -2.23 24.80
C THR A 16 -27.90 -2.52 25.57
N LEU A 17 -27.95 -3.42 26.54
CA LEU A 17 -26.76 -3.86 27.30
C LEU A 17 -25.73 -4.51 26.40
N ALA A 18 -26.16 -5.43 25.52
CA ALA A 18 -25.30 -6.06 24.53
C ALA A 18 -24.75 -5.03 23.52
N TYR A 19 -25.58 -4.11 23.02
CA TYR A 19 -25.14 -3.06 22.11
C TYR A 19 -24.03 -2.18 22.68
N LYS A 20 -24.16 -1.83 23.99
CA LYS A 20 -23.17 -1.00 24.70
C LYS A 20 -21.98 -1.82 25.23
N ARG A 21 -21.98 -3.14 25.06
CA ARG A 21 -20.95 -4.07 25.56
C ARG A 21 -20.75 -3.93 27.08
N VAL A 22 -21.87 -3.88 27.82
CA VAL A 22 -21.84 -3.79 29.28
C VAL A 22 -21.33 -5.10 29.86
N GLU A 23 -20.50 -5.04 30.91
CA GLU A 23 -19.93 -6.21 31.58
C GLU A 23 -21.01 -7.18 32.10
N LEU A 24 -20.69 -8.46 32.14
CA LEU A 24 -21.61 -9.53 32.56
C LEU A 24 -22.24 -9.28 33.92
N LYS A 25 -21.46 -8.86 34.93
CA LYS A 25 -21.95 -8.57 36.30
C LYS A 25 -23.01 -7.46 36.28
N THR A 26 -22.73 -6.34 35.66
CA THR A 26 -23.65 -5.21 35.52
C THR A 26 -24.89 -5.57 34.71
N SER A 27 -24.70 -6.32 33.62
CA SER A 27 -25.81 -6.80 32.78
C SER A 27 -26.74 -7.74 33.53
N THR A 28 -26.18 -8.65 34.32
CA THR A 28 -26.95 -9.57 35.18
C THR A 28 -27.73 -8.80 36.24
N ALA A 29 -27.10 -7.83 36.92
CA ALA A 29 -27.76 -7.00 37.91
C ALA A 29 -28.94 -6.23 37.33
N ALA A 30 -28.75 -5.59 36.17
CA ALA A 30 -29.80 -4.84 35.46
C ALA A 30 -30.95 -5.73 35.01
N LEU A 31 -30.67 -6.89 34.46
CA LEU A 31 -31.69 -7.88 34.08
C LEU A 31 -32.44 -8.44 35.24
N GLY A 32 -31.75 -8.69 36.39
CA GLY A 32 -32.38 -9.11 37.63
C GLY A 32 -33.35 -8.09 38.19
N ALA A 33 -32.93 -6.82 38.21
CA ALA A 33 -33.79 -5.73 38.68
C ALA A 33 -35.10 -5.62 37.84
N ILE A 34 -34.98 -5.72 36.52
CA ILE A 34 -36.15 -5.70 35.62
C ILE A 34 -37.04 -6.92 35.80
N LEU A 35 -36.44 -8.09 36.02
CA LEU A 35 -37.18 -9.34 36.25
C LEU A 35 -37.94 -9.31 37.57
N VAL A 36 -37.35 -8.72 38.62
CA VAL A 36 -38.07 -8.45 39.91
C VAL A 36 -39.24 -7.52 39.70
N ILE A 37 -39.03 -6.41 38.98
CA ILE A 37 -40.14 -5.45 38.66
C ILE A 37 -41.23 -6.14 37.86
N TYR A 38 -40.86 -6.96 36.85
CA TYR A 38 -41.80 -7.77 36.07
C TYR A 38 -42.61 -8.71 36.99
N THR A 39 -41.97 -9.42 37.90
CA THR A 39 -42.64 -10.39 38.81
C THR A 39 -43.62 -9.69 39.77
N ILE A 40 -43.32 -8.43 40.17
CA ILE A 40 -44.17 -7.65 41.11
C ILE A 40 -45.34 -6.99 40.39
N LEU A 41 -45.14 -6.47 39.19
CA LEU A 41 -46.10 -5.63 38.49
C LEU A 41 -46.93 -6.36 37.44
N SER A 42 -46.54 -7.57 37.02
CA SER A 42 -47.27 -8.31 35.95
C SER A 42 -48.15 -9.39 36.52
N ASP A 43 -49.42 -9.34 36.18
CA ASP A 43 -50.41 -10.43 36.41
C ASP A 43 -50.27 -11.55 35.34
N GLY A 44 -49.24 -11.41 34.47
CA GLY A 44 -48.98 -12.32 33.33
C GLY A 44 -48.44 -13.68 33.75
N GLY A 45 -49.03 -14.75 33.21
CA GLY A 45 -48.88 -16.17 33.46
C GLY A 45 -47.56 -16.65 34.10
N THR A 46 -47.68 -17.35 35.20
CA THR A 46 -46.61 -17.96 35.98
C THR A 46 -45.56 -18.72 35.17
N LEU A 47 -45.95 -19.34 34.04
CA LEU A 47 -45.06 -20.06 33.14
C LEU A 47 -43.94 -19.18 32.56
N TRP A 48 -44.27 -17.98 32.08
CA TRP A 48 -43.26 -17.05 31.52
C TRP A 48 -42.32 -16.52 32.61
N ALA A 49 -42.85 -16.23 33.80
CA ALA A 49 -42.02 -15.81 34.91
C ALA A 49 -41.00 -16.91 35.29
N VAL A 50 -41.45 -18.17 35.37
CA VAL A 50 -40.55 -19.30 35.65
C VAL A 50 -39.48 -19.46 34.58
N ILE A 51 -39.83 -19.40 33.30
CA ILE A 51 -38.88 -19.51 32.20
C ILE A 51 -37.84 -18.39 32.26
N LEU A 52 -38.24 -17.14 32.49
CA LEU A 52 -37.33 -16.00 32.58
C LEU A 52 -36.41 -16.07 33.79
N TRP A 53 -36.93 -16.56 34.96
CA TRP A 53 -36.12 -16.78 36.16
C TRP A 53 -35.11 -17.91 35.97
N VAL A 54 -35.47 -18.99 35.30
CA VAL A 54 -34.53 -20.08 34.95
C VAL A 54 -33.39 -19.55 34.06
N ILE A 55 -33.71 -18.79 33.01
CA ILE A 55 -32.72 -18.17 32.12
C ILE A 55 -31.83 -17.22 32.93
N PHE A 56 -32.43 -16.41 33.83
CA PHE A 56 -31.69 -15.47 34.65
C PHE A 56 -30.75 -16.17 35.65
N ILE A 57 -31.21 -17.24 36.32
CA ILE A 57 -30.37 -18.03 37.24
C ILE A 57 -29.17 -18.64 36.48
N ALA A 58 -29.41 -19.18 35.30
CA ALA A 58 -28.33 -19.69 34.44
C ALA A 58 -27.31 -18.58 34.12
N LEU A 59 -27.78 -17.38 33.76
CA LEU A 59 -26.91 -16.21 33.54
C LEU A 59 -26.19 -15.75 34.81
N ALA A 60 -26.89 -15.77 35.97
CA ALA A 60 -26.32 -15.39 37.25
C ALA A 60 -25.19 -16.35 37.70
N ILE A 61 -25.35 -17.65 37.47
CA ILE A 61 -24.33 -18.67 37.75
C ILE A 61 -23.04 -18.39 37.00
N LEU A 62 -23.10 -17.86 35.77
CA LEU A 62 -21.91 -17.48 34.99
C LEU A 62 -21.05 -16.39 35.67
N ASN A 63 -21.59 -15.64 36.64
CA ASN A 63 -20.80 -14.68 37.40
C ASN A 63 -20.02 -15.33 38.56
N VAL A 64 -20.27 -16.60 38.88
CA VAL A 64 -19.51 -17.36 39.86
C VAL A 64 -18.27 -17.94 39.19
N GLU A 65 -17.15 -17.22 39.32
CA GLU A 65 -15.91 -17.55 38.59
C GLU A 65 -15.37 -18.95 38.83
N SER A 66 -15.52 -19.49 40.05
CA SER A 66 -15.10 -20.87 40.41
C SER A 66 -15.88 -21.92 39.63
N LEU A 67 -17.21 -21.82 39.61
CA LEU A 67 -18.07 -22.79 38.93
C LEU A 67 -17.88 -22.76 37.42
N ARG A 68 -17.78 -21.55 36.82
CA ARG A 68 -17.61 -21.45 35.37
C ARG A 68 -16.22 -21.94 34.93
N ARG A 69 -15.16 -21.72 35.74
CA ARG A 69 -13.82 -22.24 35.44
C ARG A 69 -13.79 -23.75 35.45
N GLU A 70 -14.39 -24.36 36.47
CA GLU A 70 -14.39 -25.83 36.68
C GLU A 70 -15.24 -26.54 35.61
N HIS A 71 -16.42 -26.02 35.27
CA HIS A 71 -17.39 -26.73 34.44
C HIS A 71 -17.39 -26.31 32.97
N ILE A 72 -17.00 -25.06 32.66
CA ILE A 72 -17.05 -24.51 31.30
C ILE A 72 -15.65 -24.25 30.78
N THR A 73 -14.89 -23.36 31.46
CA THR A 73 -13.66 -22.82 30.93
C THR A 73 -12.59 -23.87 30.70
N ILE A 74 -12.44 -24.83 31.65
CA ILE A 74 -11.45 -25.91 31.50
C ILE A 74 -11.70 -26.76 30.24
N ARG A 75 -12.95 -27.06 29.92
CA ARG A 75 -13.34 -27.86 28.76
C ARG A 75 -13.10 -27.08 27.46
N VAL A 76 -13.46 -25.79 27.42
CA VAL A 76 -13.24 -24.93 26.29
C VAL A 76 -11.75 -24.75 26.05
N LEU A 77 -10.94 -24.56 27.11
CA LEU A 77 -9.50 -24.43 27.01
C LEU A 77 -8.84 -25.69 26.43
N GLU A 78 -9.30 -26.88 26.79
CA GLU A 78 -8.81 -28.16 26.21
C GLU A 78 -9.13 -28.24 24.70
N VAL A 79 -10.36 -27.91 24.31
CA VAL A 79 -10.77 -27.86 22.91
C VAL A 79 -9.93 -26.84 22.17
N PHE A 80 -9.77 -25.65 22.72
CA PHE A 80 -9.00 -24.56 22.11
C PHE A 80 -7.52 -24.95 21.94
N ARG A 81 -6.92 -25.59 22.94
CA ARG A 81 -5.55 -26.12 22.89
C ARG A 81 -5.36 -27.13 21.74
N ASN A 82 -6.34 -28.00 21.52
CA ASN A 82 -6.29 -28.99 20.45
C ASN A 82 -6.52 -28.39 19.04
N MET A 83 -7.16 -27.23 18.98
CA MET A 83 -7.43 -26.52 17.72
C MET A 83 -6.28 -25.59 17.29
N LEU A 84 -5.40 -25.20 18.23
CA LEU A 84 -4.28 -24.31 17.92
C LEU A 84 -3.24 -25.03 17.07
N PRO A 85 -2.91 -24.49 15.88
CA PRO A 85 -1.79 -25.00 15.10
C PRO A 85 -0.47 -24.67 15.85
N SER A 86 0.50 -25.56 15.76
CA SER A 86 1.86 -25.24 16.20
C SER A 86 2.41 -24.10 15.36
N LEU A 87 2.70 -22.95 15.96
CA LEU A 87 3.34 -21.82 15.28
C LEU A 87 4.84 -22.08 15.17
N SER A 88 5.37 -21.99 13.97
CA SER A 88 6.81 -21.96 13.73
C SER A 88 7.43 -20.69 14.33
N LYS A 89 8.76 -20.68 14.58
CA LYS A 89 9.46 -19.46 15.04
C LYS A 89 9.22 -18.29 14.09
N THR A 90 9.30 -18.52 12.78
CA THR A 90 9.11 -17.48 11.76
C THR A 90 7.68 -16.92 11.72
N GLU A 91 6.66 -17.73 11.98
CA GLU A 91 5.27 -17.24 12.11
C GLU A 91 5.08 -16.42 13.39
N ARG A 92 5.70 -16.84 14.50
CA ARG A 92 5.66 -16.08 15.75
C ARG A 92 6.32 -14.73 15.60
N ASP A 93 7.55 -14.67 15.06
CA ASP A 93 8.26 -13.43 14.78
C ASP A 93 7.40 -12.48 13.92
N ALA A 94 6.68 -13.02 12.92
CA ALA A 94 5.80 -12.22 12.07
C ALA A 94 4.54 -11.70 12.80
N LEU A 95 4.03 -12.42 13.78
CA LEU A 95 2.88 -12.00 14.59
C LEU A 95 3.27 -10.98 15.66
N GLU A 96 4.49 -11.04 16.18
CA GLU A 96 5.00 -10.13 17.22
C GLU A 96 5.54 -8.81 16.65
N ALA A 97 5.85 -8.76 15.33
CA ALA A 97 6.47 -7.60 14.69
C ALA A 97 5.54 -6.38 14.56
N GLY A 98 5.97 -5.19 15.02
CA GLY A 98 5.30 -3.90 14.85
C GLY A 98 4.17 -3.60 15.87
N SER A 99 3.35 -2.59 15.64
CA SER A 99 2.21 -2.19 16.49
C SER A 99 0.85 -2.45 15.84
N VAL A 100 -0.21 -2.45 16.63
CA VAL A 100 -1.61 -2.45 16.18
C VAL A 100 -2.16 -1.03 16.39
N TRP A 101 -2.62 -0.41 15.32
CA TRP A 101 -3.08 0.97 15.33
C TRP A 101 -4.58 1.05 14.99
N TRP A 102 -4.98 1.78 13.94
CA TRP A 102 -6.38 2.00 13.55
C TRP A 102 -7.10 0.73 13.08
N GLU A 103 -6.38 -0.21 12.49
CA GLU A 103 -6.93 -1.49 12.09
C GLU A 103 -7.48 -2.29 13.29
N GLY A 104 -6.86 -2.18 14.46
CA GLY A 104 -7.37 -2.78 15.69
C GLY A 104 -8.70 -2.19 16.13
N GLU A 105 -8.89 -0.87 15.97
CA GLU A 105 -10.17 -0.21 16.23
C GLU A 105 -11.27 -0.73 15.28
N LEU A 106 -10.94 -0.99 14.02
CA LEU A 106 -11.87 -1.58 13.06
C LEU A 106 -12.22 -3.03 13.42
N PHE A 107 -11.28 -3.80 13.95
CA PHE A 107 -11.54 -5.14 14.49
C PHE A 107 -12.39 -5.11 15.76
N SER A 108 -12.33 -4.04 16.55
CA SER A 108 -13.11 -3.92 17.77
C SER A 108 -14.63 -3.95 17.55
N GLY A 109 -15.10 -3.63 16.34
CA GLY A 109 -16.52 -3.45 16.02
C GLY A 109 -17.15 -2.19 16.63
N MET A 110 -16.35 -1.40 17.36
CA MET A 110 -16.75 -0.14 17.99
C MET A 110 -15.58 0.86 17.97
N PRO A 111 -15.20 1.35 16.77
CA PRO A 111 -14.00 2.17 16.62
C PRO A 111 -14.02 3.40 17.50
N ASN A 112 -12.95 3.63 18.26
CA ASN A 112 -12.74 4.88 18.98
C ASN A 112 -12.14 5.91 18.03
N TRP A 113 -12.97 6.72 17.43
CA TRP A 113 -12.57 7.73 16.46
C TRP A 113 -11.60 8.78 17.01
N GLN A 114 -11.54 8.99 18.35
CA GLN A 114 -10.60 9.94 18.94
C GLN A 114 -9.16 9.59 18.58
N LYS A 115 -8.78 8.30 18.63
CA LYS A 115 -7.43 7.86 18.23
C LYS A 115 -7.02 8.28 16.82
N LEU A 116 -7.97 8.36 15.88
CA LEU A 116 -7.70 8.81 14.53
C LEU A 116 -7.81 10.33 14.40
N THR A 117 -8.82 10.95 15.00
CA THR A 117 -9.06 12.39 14.84
C THR A 117 -8.06 13.27 15.61
N GLU A 118 -7.48 12.75 16.68
CA GLU A 118 -6.42 13.41 17.48
C GLU A 118 -5.01 13.26 16.84
N LEU A 119 -4.84 12.37 15.88
CA LEU A 119 -3.59 12.33 15.11
C LEU A 119 -3.38 13.70 14.44
N PRO A 120 -2.19 14.33 14.57
CA PRO A 120 -1.93 15.63 13.96
C PRO A 120 -2.11 15.59 12.44
N ALA A 121 -2.40 16.72 11.84
CA ALA A 121 -2.42 16.84 10.39
C ALA A 121 -1.00 16.61 9.82
N PRO A 122 -0.87 16.03 8.60
CA PRO A 122 0.43 15.82 7.96
C PRO A 122 1.16 17.15 7.76
N GLN A 123 2.34 17.32 8.38
CA GLN A 123 3.18 18.50 8.25
C GLN A 123 4.64 18.12 8.08
N LEU A 124 5.32 18.78 7.14
CA LEU A 124 6.76 18.72 7.00
C LEU A 124 7.40 19.77 7.92
N THR A 125 8.60 19.52 8.38
CA THR A 125 9.43 20.55 8.99
C THR A 125 9.88 21.57 7.93
N GLU A 126 10.33 22.75 8.33
CA GLU A 126 10.83 23.77 7.40
C GLU A 126 11.98 23.22 6.52
N GLU A 127 12.86 22.43 7.11
CA GLU A 127 13.99 21.81 6.39
C GLU A 127 13.50 20.75 5.37
N GLU A 128 12.55 19.92 5.76
CA GLU A 128 11.96 18.92 4.86
C GLU A 128 11.21 19.58 3.69
N GLN A 129 10.47 20.65 3.98
CA GLN A 129 9.79 21.43 2.95
C GLN A 129 10.79 22.12 2.01
N ALA A 130 11.84 22.75 2.55
CA ALA A 130 12.90 23.37 1.76
C ALA A 130 13.62 22.34 0.85
N PHE A 131 13.82 21.11 1.34
CA PHE A 131 14.39 20.04 0.52
C PHE A 131 13.44 19.59 -0.61
N LEU A 132 12.14 19.52 -0.34
CA LEU A 132 11.13 19.18 -1.32
C LEU A 132 11.03 20.25 -2.43
N ASP A 133 11.10 21.52 -2.06
CA ASP A 133 10.93 22.65 -2.99
C ASP A 133 12.23 23.07 -3.67
N GLY A 134 13.39 22.77 -3.09
CA GLY A 134 14.71 23.08 -3.64
C GLY A 134 15.38 21.86 -4.31
N PRO A 135 16.15 21.06 -3.58
CA PRO A 135 16.91 19.93 -4.15
C PRO A 135 16.06 18.96 -4.95
N THR A 136 14.85 18.61 -4.45
CA THR A 136 13.97 17.66 -5.15
C THR A 136 13.39 18.25 -6.44
N GLU A 137 13.02 19.53 -6.43
CA GLU A 137 12.58 20.24 -7.65
C GLU A 137 13.73 20.29 -8.67
N LYS A 138 14.94 20.63 -8.22
CA LYS A 138 16.12 20.67 -9.09
C LYS A 138 16.47 19.30 -9.66
N LEU A 139 16.36 18.24 -8.85
CA LEU A 139 16.54 16.87 -9.35
C LEU A 139 15.56 16.59 -10.49
N CYS A 140 14.26 16.86 -10.28
CA CYS A 140 13.24 16.65 -11.31
C CYS A 140 13.50 17.44 -12.60
N TYR A 141 14.00 18.68 -12.47
CA TYR A 141 14.42 19.51 -13.62
C TYR A 141 15.54 18.85 -14.45
N LEU A 142 16.50 18.18 -13.79
CA LEU A 142 17.63 17.53 -14.46
C LEU A 142 17.27 16.22 -15.17
N LEU A 143 16.04 15.71 -14.99
CA LEU A 143 15.63 14.42 -15.53
C LEU A 143 15.02 14.53 -16.91
N ASP A 144 15.66 13.95 -17.90
CA ASP A 144 15.04 13.60 -19.18
C ASP A 144 14.66 12.11 -19.18
N ASP A 145 13.36 11.86 -19.22
CA ASP A 145 12.82 10.50 -19.11
C ASP A 145 13.13 9.66 -20.35
N TRP A 146 13.12 10.26 -21.55
CA TRP A 146 13.46 9.56 -22.79
C TRP A 146 14.95 9.25 -22.88
N GLU A 147 15.83 10.18 -22.56
CA GLU A 147 17.27 9.98 -22.50
C GLU A 147 17.63 8.81 -21.58
N ILE A 148 17.08 8.82 -20.34
CA ILE A 148 17.34 7.80 -19.32
C ILE A 148 16.88 6.42 -19.79
N THR A 149 15.66 6.32 -20.37
CA THR A 149 15.01 5.03 -20.63
C THR A 149 15.33 4.45 -21.99
N HIS A 150 15.61 5.28 -22.99
CA HIS A 150 15.77 4.80 -24.37
C HIS A 150 17.16 5.07 -24.98
N GLU A 151 17.85 6.12 -24.55
CA GLU A 151 19.16 6.46 -25.10
C GLU A 151 20.30 5.89 -24.27
N LEU A 152 20.33 6.19 -22.96
CA LEU A 152 21.42 5.80 -22.07
C LEU A 152 21.20 4.45 -21.39
N LEU A 153 19.96 4.06 -21.12
CA LEU A 153 19.58 2.91 -20.28
C LEU A 153 20.24 2.93 -18.91
N LYS A 154 20.51 4.11 -18.39
CA LYS A 154 21.09 4.39 -17.06
C LYS A 154 20.76 5.82 -16.66
N ILE A 155 20.89 6.13 -15.38
CA ILE A 155 20.87 7.52 -14.89
C ILE A 155 22.12 8.24 -15.40
N PRO A 156 22.03 9.46 -15.97
CA PRO A 156 23.15 10.27 -16.39
C PRO A 156 24.15 10.54 -15.25
N ASP A 157 25.42 10.66 -15.56
CA ASP A 157 26.47 10.78 -14.54
C ASP A 157 26.36 12.09 -13.73
N ASN A 158 25.94 13.19 -14.36
CA ASN A 158 25.67 14.47 -13.69
C ASN A 158 24.49 14.38 -12.71
N VAL A 159 23.43 13.67 -13.08
CA VAL A 159 22.28 13.41 -12.21
C VAL A 159 22.70 12.53 -11.02
N TRP A 160 23.56 11.52 -11.29
CA TRP A 160 24.06 10.64 -10.24
C TRP A 160 24.93 11.40 -9.22
N VAL A 161 25.78 12.34 -9.70
CA VAL A 161 26.55 13.25 -8.82
C VAL A 161 25.60 14.08 -7.96
N PHE A 162 24.58 14.69 -8.58
CA PHE A 162 23.60 15.52 -7.86
C PHE A 162 22.85 14.74 -6.76
N ILE A 163 22.44 13.49 -7.06
CA ILE A 163 21.79 12.58 -6.10
C ILE A 163 22.70 12.36 -4.88
N LYS A 164 24.00 12.12 -5.09
CA LYS A 164 24.96 11.88 -4.02
C LYS A 164 25.22 13.12 -3.20
N GLU A 165 25.54 14.24 -3.84
CA GLU A 165 25.88 15.50 -3.18
C GLU A 165 24.75 16.05 -2.32
N ASN A 166 23.50 15.76 -2.66
CA ASN A 166 22.32 16.19 -1.91
C ASN A 166 21.74 15.10 -0.99
N ASN A 167 22.47 14.02 -0.72
CA ASN A 167 22.09 12.98 0.24
C ASN A 167 20.75 12.27 -0.03
N PHE A 168 20.29 12.18 -1.27
CA PHE A 168 19.03 11.50 -1.61
C PHE A 168 19.02 10.02 -1.24
N LEU A 169 20.19 9.36 -1.17
CA LEU A 169 20.29 7.94 -0.79
C LEU A 169 20.28 7.70 0.73
N SER A 170 20.24 8.78 1.52
CA SER A 170 20.36 8.74 2.98
C SER A 170 19.37 9.62 3.73
N MET A 171 18.17 9.77 3.17
CA MET A 171 17.10 10.58 3.79
C MET A 171 16.75 10.09 5.20
N ILE A 172 16.73 8.77 5.42
CA ILE A 172 16.39 8.16 6.72
C ILE A 172 17.57 8.10 7.70
N ILE A 173 18.82 8.25 7.23
CA ILE A 173 20.00 8.18 8.10
C ILE A 173 20.05 9.45 8.97
N PRO A 174 20.19 9.32 10.31
CA PRO A 174 20.26 10.49 11.19
C PRO A 174 21.44 11.42 10.89
N LYS A 175 21.24 12.72 11.13
CA LYS A 175 22.25 13.78 10.92
C LYS A 175 23.60 13.51 11.60
N LYS A 176 23.59 12.88 12.78
CA LYS A 176 24.82 12.50 13.50
C LYS A 176 25.75 11.55 12.73
N TYR A 177 25.22 10.87 11.70
CA TYR A 177 25.99 10.02 10.78
C TYR A 177 26.17 10.64 9.40
N GLY A 178 25.70 11.87 9.18
CA GLY A 178 25.83 12.62 7.94
C GLY A 178 24.66 12.47 6.95
N GLY A 179 23.58 11.82 7.33
CA GLY A 179 22.33 11.76 6.55
C GLY A 179 21.40 12.94 6.84
N LEU A 180 20.18 12.91 6.27
CA LEU A 180 19.19 13.98 6.42
C LEU A 180 18.32 13.81 7.67
N GLY A 181 18.08 12.59 8.14
CA GLY A 181 17.22 12.29 9.30
C GLY A 181 15.77 12.67 9.08
N PHE A 182 15.29 12.55 7.86
CA PHE A 182 13.93 12.91 7.45
C PHE A 182 12.88 11.96 7.99
N SER A 183 11.69 12.51 8.20
CA SER A 183 10.52 11.78 8.63
C SER A 183 10.00 10.81 7.53
N PRO A 184 9.24 9.78 7.90
CA PRO A 184 8.48 8.95 6.96
C PRO A 184 7.62 9.73 5.98
N LEU A 185 6.99 10.81 6.43
CA LEU A 185 6.19 11.69 5.58
C LEU A 185 7.05 12.41 4.54
N ALA A 186 8.19 12.98 4.94
CA ALA A 186 9.11 13.66 4.03
C ALA A 186 9.68 12.69 3.00
N ASN A 187 10.12 11.50 3.43
CA ASN A 187 10.58 10.43 2.52
C ASN A 187 9.50 10.08 1.49
N SER A 188 8.25 9.90 1.94
CA SER A 188 7.11 9.63 1.05
C SER A 188 6.88 10.75 0.04
N MET A 189 6.92 12.02 0.46
CA MET A 189 6.65 13.17 -0.41
C MET A 189 7.76 13.40 -1.43
N VAL A 190 9.02 13.27 -1.04
CA VAL A 190 10.18 13.33 -1.96
C VAL A 190 10.07 12.25 -3.02
N LEU A 191 9.82 11.00 -2.63
CA LEU A 191 9.66 9.90 -3.57
C LEU A 191 8.44 10.09 -4.50
N THR A 192 7.32 10.60 -3.99
CA THR A 192 6.13 10.94 -4.79
C THR A 192 6.47 11.95 -5.87
N LYS A 193 7.22 13.01 -5.53
CA LYS A 193 7.63 14.05 -6.48
C LYS A 193 8.55 13.49 -7.56
N ILE A 194 9.57 12.74 -7.19
CA ILE A 194 10.50 12.12 -8.15
C ILE A 194 9.75 11.10 -9.05
N ALA A 195 8.87 10.28 -8.48
CA ALA A 195 8.11 9.28 -9.23
C ALA A 195 7.13 9.92 -10.25
N SER A 196 6.64 11.11 -9.97
CA SER A 196 5.83 11.86 -10.93
C SER A 196 6.61 12.26 -12.19
N ARG A 197 7.95 12.25 -12.13
CA ARG A 197 8.84 12.64 -13.23
C ARG A 197 9.56 11.44 -13.85
N ASN A 198 10.13 10.54 -13.01
CA ASN A 198 10.91 9.41 -13.52
C ASN A 198 10.91 8.21 -12.56
N ALA A 199 10.39 7.08 -13.05
CA ALA A 199 10.30 5.83 -12.27
C ALA A 199 11.68 5.20 -11.97
N THR A 200 12.67 5.36 -12.86
CA THR A 200 14.02 4.80 -12.69
C THR A 200 14.73 5.44 -11.50
N VAL A 201 14.68 6.76 -11.41
CA VAL A 201 15.32 7.52 -10.31
C VAL A 201 14.57 7.30 -9.00
N ALA A 202 13.24 7.28 -9.03
CA ALA A 202 12.43 7.00 -7.84
C ALA A 202 12.72 5.61 -7.25
N ALA A 203 12.84 4.57 -8.09
CA ALA A 203 13.20 3.22 -7.65
C ALA A 203 14.65 3.17 -7.10
N THR A 204 15.57 3.90 -7.71
CA THR A 204 16.98 3.97 -7.29
C THR A 204 17.14 4.62 -5.92
N ILE A 205 16.45 5.72 -5.67
CA ILE A 205 16.50 6.45 -4.40
C ILE A 205 15.68 5.73 -3.31
N GLY A 206 14.56 5.11 -3.69
CA GLY A 206 13.64 4.49 -2.74
C GLY A 206 14.24 3.32 -1.96
N VAL A 207 15.06 2.47 -2.60
CA VAL A 207 15.58 1.25 -1.95
C VAL A 207 16.54 1.54 -0.79
N PRO A 208 17.56 2.42 -0.89
CA PRO A 208 18.41 2.77 0.25
C PRO A 208 17.63 3.36 1.44
N ASN A 209 16.51 4.03 1.16
CA ASN A 209 15.66 4.68 2.15
C ASN A 209 14.50 3.78 2.68
N SER A 210 14.52 2.47 2.41
CA SER A 210 13.51 1.54 2.92
C SER A 210 14.09 0.18 3.29
N LEU A 211 14.62 -0.54 2.31
CA LEU A 211 15.14 -1.92 2.43
C LEU A 211 16.67 -1.94 2.49
N GLY A 212 17.31 -0.79 2.59
CA GLY A 212 18.75 -0.70 2.68
C GLY A 212 19.28 -1.21 4.02
N PRO A 213 20.55 -1.66 4.06
CA PRO A 213 21.22 -2.02 5.32
C PRO A 213 21.21 -0.92 6.38
N ALA A 214 21.04 0.35 5.99
CA ALA A 214 21.01 1.48 6.93
C ALA A 214 19.91 1.33 8.00
N GLU A 215 18.68 0.98 7.61
CA GLU A 215 17.57 0.79 8.54
C GLU A 215 17.85 -0.37 9.52
N LEU A 216 18.38 -1.48 9.00
CA LEU A 216 18.79 -2.62 9.83
C LEU A 216 19.89 -2.24 10.83
N LEU A 217 20.88 -1.47 10.38
CA LEU A 217 21.97 -0.99 11.25
C LEU A 217 21.48 -0.03 12.34
N LEU A 218 20.58 0.88 12.01
CA LEU A 218 20.03 1.84 12.96
C LEU A 218 19.33 1.16 14.13
N HIS A 219 18.59 0.07 13.86
CA HIS A 219 17.81 -0.65 14.87
C HIS A 219 18.61 -1.76 15.57
N TYR A 220 19.40 -2.51 14.83
CA TYR A 220 20.04 -3.74 15.34
C TYR A 220 21.56 -3.70 15.33
N GLY A 221 22.19 -2.77 14.58
CA GLY A 221 23.63 -2.70 14.48
C GLY A 221 24.31 -2.38 15.81
N THR A 222 25.50 -2.95 16.03
CA THR A 222 26.36 -2.51 17.15
C THR A 222 26.85 -1.09 16.90
N GLU A 223 27.31 -0.41 17.95
CA GLU A 223 27.83 0.98 17.81
C GLU A 223 29.07 1.03 16.88
N GLU A 224 29.88 -0.01 16.88
CA GLU A 224 31.02 -0.16 15.97
C GLU A 224 30.56 -0.28 14.53
N GLN A 225 29.51 -1.11 14.26
CA GLN A 225 28.93 -1.26 12.93
C GLN A 225 28.30 0.04 12.46
N LYS A 226 27.56 0.74 13.31
CA LYS A 226 26.97 2.05 12.98
C LYS A 226 28.02 3.08 12.63
N LYS A 227 29.10 3.20 13.44
CA LYS A 227 30.21 4.13 13.20
C LYS A 227 30.97 3.80 11.91
N ARG A 228 31.11 2.52 11.59
CA ARG A 228 31.84 2.06 10.39
C ARG A 228 31.02 2.30 9.10
N TRP A 229 29.73 1.96 9.08
CA TRP A 229 28.98 1.86 7.85
C TRP A 229 28.09 3.06 7.57
N LEU A 230 27.41 3.63 8.59
CA LEU A 230 26.41 4.69 8.36
C LEU A 230 27.00 5.95 7.73
N PRO A 231 28.21 6.43 8.09
CA PRO A 231 28.80 7.61 7.42
C PRO A 231 29.07 7.38 5.93
N GLY A 232 29.57 6.21 5.56
CA GLY A 232 29.83 5.84 4.15
C GLY A 232 28.53 5.71 3.35
N LEU A 233 27.47 5.13 3.95
CA LEU A 233 26.14 5.05 3.36
C LEU A 233 25.51 6.44 3.21
N ALA A 234 25.72 7.32 4.20
CA ALA A 234 25.17 8.68 4.17
C ALA A 234 25.76 9.51 3.04
N LYS A 235 27.08 9.43 2.82
CA LYS A 235 27.78 10.15 1.74
C LYS A 235 27.67 9.47 0.38
N ALA A 236 27.00 8.31 0.30
CA ALA A 236 26.99 7.47 -0.88
C ALA A 236 28.40 7.05 -1.40
N ASP A 237 29.41 7.01 -0.49
CA ASP A 237 30.68 6.32 -0.72
C ASP A 237 30.45 4.81 -0.73
N GLU A 238 29.50 4.34 0.10
CA GLU A 238 28.98 2.97 0.08
C GLU A 238 27.57 2.95 -0.54
N ILE A 239 27.42 2.16 -1.59
CA ILE A 239 26.11 1.93 -2.26
C ILE A 239 25.55 0.60 -1.75
N PRO A 240 24.42 0.64 -1.03
CA PRO A 240 23.84 -0.56 -0.45
C PRO A 240 22.92 -1.29 -1.43
N CYS A 241 22.78 -2.61 -1.24
CA CYS A 241 21.64 -3.36 -1.72
C CYS A 241 21.19 -4.40 -0.68
N PHE A 242 19.98 -4.94 -0.81
CA PHE A 242 19.51 -5.99 0.08
C PHE A 242 19.24 -7.29 -0.69
N ALA A 243 20.07 -8.31 -0.47
CA ALA A 243 20.08 -9.57 -1.20
C ALA A 243 19.26 -10.64 -0.47
N LEU A 244 17.95 -10.67 -0.71
CA LEU A 244 17.01 -11.64 -0.12
C LEU A 244 16.57 -12.72 -1.11
N THR A 245 15.99 -12.32 -2.26
CA THR A 245 15.33 -13.22 -3.22
C THR A 245 16.33 -14.16 -3.90
N SER A 246 16.04 -15.48 -3.86
CA SER A 246 16.82 -16.54 -4.49
C SER A 246 16.01 -17.27 -5.58
N PRO A 247 16.60 -18.10 -6.45
CA PRO A 247 15.87 -18.84 -7.48
C PRO A 247 14.70 -19.69 -6.97
N ARG A 248 14.79 -20.20 -5.75
CA ARG A 248 13.75 -21.05 -5.12
C ARG A 248 12.94 -20.35 -4.03
N ALA A 249 13.27 -19.11 -3.69
CA ALA A 249 12.64 -18.34 -2.61
C ALA A 249 12.26 -16.94 -3.10
N GLY A 250 10.99 -16.81 -3.49
CA GLY A 250 10.36 -15.54 -3.84
C GLY A 250 9.35 -15.12 -2.76
N SER A 251 8.06 -15.41 -2.99
CA SER A 251 7.00 -15.15 -2.00
C SER A 251 7.18 -15.91 -0.69
N ASP A 252 7.71 -17.15 -0.77
CA ASP A 252 8.23 -17.85 0.41
C ASP A 252 9.70 -17.47 0.64
N ALA A 253 9.91 -16.33 1.29
CA ALA A 253 11.25 -15.84 1.58
C ALA A 253 11.99 -16.71 2.60
N THR A 254 11.31 -17.57 3.36
CA THR A 254 11.93 -18.48 4.33
C THR A 254 12.57 -19.71 3.67
N ALA A 255 12.18 -20.01 2.43
CA ALA A 255 12.71 -21.14 1.65
C ALA A 255 14.09 -20.87 1.01
N ILE A 256 14.80 -19.78 1.39
CA ILE A 256 16.15 -19.52 0.86
C ILE A 256 17.07 -20.72 1.07
N THR A 257 17.85 -21.00 0.03
CA THR A 257 18.83 -22.10 0.01
C THR A 257 20.26 -21.64 0.19
N ASP A 258 20.47 -20.35 0.31
CA ASP A 258 21.76 -19.72 0.55
C ASP A 258 22.27 -20.08 1.95
N LYS A 259 23.57 -20.42 2.06
CA LYS A 259 24.15 -21.00 3.27
C LYS A 259 25.36 -20.22 3.75
N GLY A 260 25.44 -20.08 5.07
CA GLY A 260 26.65 -19.71 5.79
C GLY A 260 27.01 -20.83 6.76
N VAL A 261 28.26 -21.28 6.74
CA VAL A 261 28.77 -22.29 7.66
C VAL A 261 29.84 -21.64 8.51
N VAL A 262 29.66 -21.71 9.82
CA VAL A 262 30.68 -21.26 10.79
C VAL A 262 31.88 -22.19 10.70
N CYS A 263 33.05 -21.63 10.53
CA CYS A 263 34.31 -22.42 10.42
C CYS A 263 35.53 -21.56 10.80
N ARG A 264 36.66 -22.20 11.01
CA ARG A 264 37.96 -21.52 11.15
C ARG A 264 38.51 -21.18 9.78
N GLY A 265 39.08 -19.98 9.62
CA GLY A 265 39.66 -19.56 8.34
C GLY A 265 40.52 -18.29 8.51
N LYS A 266 41.23 -17.94 7.44
CA LYS A 266 42.08 -16.73 7.40
C LYS A 266 41.29 -15.54 6.88
N PHE A 267 41.33 -14.43 7.63
CA PHE A 267 40.84 -13.13 7.19
C PHE A 267 41.98 -12.09 7.37
N GLY A 268 42.49 -11.61 6.25
CA GLY A 268 43.81 -10.96 6.24
C GLY A 268 44.89 -11.94 6.69
N ASP A 269 45.71 -11.49 7.61
CA ASP A 269 46.85 -12.33 8.16
C ASP A 269 46.44 -13.11 9.43
N LYS A 270 45.18 -13.01 9.89
CA LYS A 270 44.72 -13.63 11.12
C LYS A 270 43.85 -14.86 10.85
N GLU A 271 44.09 -15.92 11.59
CA GLU A 271 43.15 -17.04 11.68
C GLU A 271 42.05 -16.72 12.70
N ILE A 272 40.80 -16.77 12.25
CA ILE A 272 39.65 -16.44 13.07
C ILE A 272 38.51 -17.46 12.88
N ILE A 273 37.58 -17.49 13.82
CA ILE A 273 36.29 -18.11 13.60
C ILE A 273 35.48 -17.12 12.78
N GLY A 274 34.93 -17.58 11.65
CA GLY A 274 34.13 -16.77 10.73
C GLY A 274 33.05 -17.58 10.05
N ILE A 275 32.52 -17.09 8.96
CA ILE A 275 31.43 -17.72 8.20
C ILE A 275 31.91 -17.90 6.75
N CYS A 276 31.84 -19.12 6.23
CA CYS A 276 31.99 -19.42 4.81
C CYS A 276 30.63 -19.37 4.12
N LEU A 277 30.43 -18.37 3.25
CA LEU A 277 29.14 -18.03 2.62
C LEU A 277 29.09 -18.54 1.17
N ASN A 278 27.91 -19.08 0.81
CA ASN A 278 27.56 -19.44 -0.57
C ASN A 278 26.14 -19.00 -0.86
N TRP A 279 25.93 -18.19 -1.92
CA TRP A 279 24.61 -17.68 -2.30
C TRP A 279 24.44 -17.51 -3.81
N ASP A 280 23.18 -17.54 -4.28
CA ASP A 280 22.75 -17.16 -5.62
C ASP A 280 21.47 -16.34 -5.52
N LYS A 281 21.58 -15.01 -5.63
CA LYS A 281 20.49 -14.07 -5.51
C LYS A 281 20.16 -13.44 -6.86
N ARG A 282 18.86 -13.06 -7.04
CA ARG A 282 18.39 -12.42 -8.27
C ARG A 282 17.35 -11.33 -7.97
N TYR A 283 17.14 -10.46 -8.95
CA TYR A 283 16.21 -9.32 -8.86
C TYR A 283 16.60 -8.28 -7.81
N ILE A 284 17.89 -8.17 -7.51
CA ILE A 284 18.37 -7.30 -6.43
C ILE A 284 18.62 -5.90 -6.97
N THR A 285 17.83 -4.93 -6.49
CA THR A 285 17.98 -3.52 -6.83
C THR A 285 19.29 -3.00 -6.27
N LEU A 286 20.02 -2.23 -7.07
CA LEU A 286 21.37 -1.70 -6.85
C LEU A 286 22.50 -2.76 -6.85
N ALA A 287 22.25 -4.06 -6.84
CA ALA A 287 23.30 -5.07 -6.84
C ALA A 287 24.39 -4.87 -7.92
N PRO A 288 24.08 -4.44 -9.15
CA PRO A 288 25.12 -4.23 -10.18
C PRO A 288 26.19 -3.22 -9.81
N ILE A 289 25.88 -2.26 -8.95
CA ILE A 289 26.78 -1.15 -8.55
C ILE A 289 27.02 -1.10 -7.04
N ALA A 290 26.49 -2.08 -6.29
CA ALA A 290 26.61 -2.11 -4.84
C ALA A 290 28.06 -2.29 -4.37
N THR A 291 28.44 -1.58 -3.32
CA THR A 291 29.72 -1.76 -2.60
C THR A 291 29.54 -2.63 -1.36
N VAL A 292 28.31 -2.69 -0.83
CA VAL A 292 27.94 -3.51 0.33
C VAL A 292 26.58 -4.18 0.14
N LEU A 293 26.52 -5.49 0.41
CA LEU A 293 25.31 -6.28 0.40
C LEU A 293 24.79 -6.46 1.83
N GLY A 294 23.51 -6.16 2.08
CA GLY A 294 22.77 -6.77 3.18
C GLY A 294 22.33 -8.16 2.72
N LEU A 295 23.02 -9.21 3.13
CA LEU A 295 22.80 -10.58 2.67
C LEU A 295 21.98 -11.37 3.69
N ALA A 296 20.88 -11.99 3.27
CA ALA A 296 20.14 -12.97 4.05
C ALA A 296 20.51 -14.41 3.63
N PHE A 297 20.82 -15.27 4.60
CA PHE A 297 21.22 -16.66 4.40
C PHE A 297 20.86 -17.51 5.62
N LYS A 298 20.84 -18.84 5.48
CA LYS A 298 20.71 -19.79 6.61
C LYS A 298 22.09 -20.08 7.21
N LEU A 299 22.22 -19.86 8.51
CA LEU A 299 23.48 -20.07 9.24
C LEU A 299 23.48 -21.45 9.91
N TYR A 300 24.57 -22.17 9.71
CA TYR A 300 24.88 -23.47 10.28
C TYR A 300 26.19 -23.44 11.06
N ASP A 301 26.24 -24.14 12.19
CA ASP A 301 27.44 -24.30 13.04
C ASP A 301 27.62 -25.80 13.41
N PRO A 302 28.06 -26.65 12.47
CA PRO A 302 28.17 -28.09 12.71
C PRO A 302 29.23 -28.42 13.75
N ASP A 303 30.23 -27.58 13.95
CA ASP A 303 31.35 -27.79 14.86
C ASP A 303 31.14 -27.10 16.22
N HIS A 304 29.94 -26.49 16.44
CA HIS A 304 29.59 -25.81 17.69
C HIS A 304 30.59 -24.73 18.14
N LEU A 305 31.12 -23.96 17.19
CA LEU A 305 32.11 -22.91 17.42
C LEU A 305 31.55 -21.62 18.05
N ILE A 306 30.24 -21.38 17.91
CA ILE A 306 29.59 -20.16 18.45
C ILE A 306 28.48 -20.46 19.44
N GLY A 307 28.16 -21.74 19.68
CA GLY A 307 27.14 -22.15 20.67
C GLY A 307 26.69 -23.59 20.50
N ASN A 308 25.59 -23.97 21.16
CA ASN A 308 25.12 -25.36 21.23
C ASN A 308 24.14 -25.77 20.12
N LYS A 309 23.93 -24.92 19.09
CA LYS A 309 23.00 -25.18 17.98
C LYS A 309 23.75 -25.48 16.70
N THR A 310 23.33 -26.53 15.99
CA THR A 310 23.87 -26.85 14.66
C THR A 310 23.22 -25.95 13.59
N GLU A 311 21.97 -25.56 13.74
CA GLU A 311 21.22 -24.69 12.84
C GLU A 311 20.68 -23.47 13.58
N TYR A 312 21.07 -22.26 13.17
CA TYR A 312 20.63 -21.00 13.75
C TYR A 312 19.41 -20.42 13.00
N GLY A 313 19.29 -20.72 11.70
CA GLY A 313 18.23 -20.18 10.86
C GLY A 313 18.67 -18.95 10.05
N ILE A 314 17.69 -18.15 9.60
CA ILE A 314 17.94 -16.99 8.75
C ILE A 314 18.72 -15.92 9.51
N THR A 315 19.88 -15.55 8.97
CA THR A 315 20.80 -14.56 9.52
C THR A 315 21.04 -13.47 8.47
N ALA A 316 21.17 -12.23 8.90
CA ALA A 316 21.49 -11.08 8.05
C ALA A 316 22.92 -10.59 8.33
N ALA A 317 23.71 -10.34 7.28
CA ALA A 317 25.07 -9.84 7.41
C ALA A 317 25.40 -8.78 6.35
N LEU A 318 26.38 -7.92 6.65
CA LEU A 318 26.91 -6.91 5.72
C LEU A 318 28.14 -7.45 5.02
N ILE A 319 28.04 -7.60 3.70
CA ILE A 319 29.11 -8.23 2.89
C ILE A 319 29.66 -7.19 1.91
N PRO A 320 30.91 -6.72 2.08
CA PRO A 320 31.59 -5.92 1.06
C PRO A 320 31.70 -6.67 -0.27
N THR A 321 31.33 -6.01 -1.37
CA THR A 321 31.36 -6.64 -2.70
C THR A 321 32.75 -6.83 -3.26
N SER A 322 33.75 -6.18 -2.68
CA SER A 322 35.16 -6.31 -3.02
C SER A 322 35.81 -7.64 -2.54
N LEU A 323 35.11 -8.40 -1.69
CA LEU A 323 35.62 -9.65 -1.16
C LEU A 323 35.78 -10.72 -2.27
N ARG A 324 36.87 -11.49 -2.17
CA ARG A 324 37.12 -12.61 -3.11
C ARG A 324 35.95 -13.60 -3.07
N GLY A 325 35.47 -13.95 -4.26
CA GLY A 325 34.36 -14.89 -4.42
C GLY A 325 32.98 -14.23 -4.57
N VAL A 326 32.87 -12.91 -4.40
CA VAL A 326 31.65 -12.15 -4.68
C VAL A 326 31.59 -11.78 -6.16
N GLU A 327 30.45 -12.04 -6.80
CA GLU A 327 30.14 -11.68 -8.18
C GLU A 327 28.95 -10.72 -8.22
N ILE A 328 29.15 -9.55 -8.83
CA ILE A 328 28.16 -8.51 -9.14
C ILE A 328 28.36 -7.95 -10.54
N GLY A 329 27.62 -6.88 -10.93
CA GLY A 329 27.85 -6.13 -12.17
C GLY A 329 27.00 -6.57 -13.37
N ARG A 330 26.35 -7.73 -13.30
CA ARG A 330 25.36 -8.15 -14.31
C ARG A 330 24.01 -7.52 -14.00
N ARG A 331 23.24 -7.18 -15.07
CA ARG A 331 21.94 -6.53 -14.94
C ARG A 331 20.80 -7.41 -15.42
N HIS A 332 19.66 -7.33 -14.73
CA HIS A 332 18.35 -7.57 -15.28
C HIS A 332 17.84 -6.29 -15.95
N PHE A 333 16.81 -6.40 -16.78
CA PHE A 333 16.18 -5.26 -17.43
C PHE A 333 14.65 -5.34 -17.24
N PRO A 334 14.14 -4.81 -16.11
CA PRO A 334 12.73 -4.94 -15.75
C PRO A 334 11.84 -4.08 -16.66
N ILE A 335 11.18 -4.69 -17.62
CA ILE A 335 10.14 -4.09 -18.48
C ILE A 335 10.52 -2.66 -18.93
N ASN A 336 11.64 -2.51 -19.64
CA ASN A 336 12.16 -1.23 -20.17
C ASN A 336 12.50 -0.15 -19.12
N ILE A 337 12.44 -0.44 -17.84
CA ILE A 337 12.83 0.51 -16.78
C ILE A 337 14.28 0.25 -16.37
N PRO A 338 15.21 1.18 -16.66
CA PRO A 338 16.65 0.91 -16.60
C PRO A 338 17.30 1.19 -15.23
N PHE A 339 16.58 1.04 -14.12
CA PHE A 339 17.26 1.11 -12.83
C PHE A 339 18.21 -0.05 -12.63
N GLN A 340 19.20 0.15 -11.79
CA GLN A 340 20.22 -0.87 -11.50
C GLN A 340 19.59 -2.04 -10.74
N ASN A 341 19.36 -3.14 -11.43
CA ASN A 341 18.81 -4.38 -10.87
C ASN A 341 19.58 -5.58 -11.44
N GLY A 342 19.91 -6.56 -10.61
CA GLY A 342 20.70 -7.67 -11.11
C GLY A 342 20.86 -8.82 -10.13
N PRO A 343 21.55 -9.89 -10.56
CA PRO A 343 21.96 -10.98 -9.68
C PRO A 343 23.20 -10.60 -8.87
N THR A 344 23.36 -11.27 -7.72
CA THR A 344 24.63 -11.37 -7.00
C THR A 344 24.87 -12.80 -6.57
N ARG A 345 26.12 -13.26 -6.66
CA ARG A 345 26.54 -14.60 -6.27
C ARG A 345 27.73 -14.54 -5.38
N GLY A 346 27.86 -15.53 -4.49
CA GLY A 346 29.02 -15.74 -3.67
C GLY A 346 29.42 -17.19 -3.65
N LYS A 347 30.71 -17.47 -3.78
CA LYS A 347 31.23 -18.80 -3.70
C LYS A 347 32.42 -18.85 -2.72
N ASN A 348 32.23 -19.58 -1.63
CA ASN A 348 33.19 -19.74 -0.54
C ASN A 348 33.73 -18.39 -0.03
N VAL A 349 32.83 -17.42 0.18
CA VAL A 349 33.20 -16.10 0.68
C VAL A 349 33.34 -16.18 2.19
N PHE A 350 34.57 -16.02 2.70
CA PHE A 350 34.84 -16.08 4.13
C PHE A 350 34.78 -14.68 4.76
N VAL A 351 34.00 -14.54 5.83
CA VAL A 351 33.80 -13.26 6.56
C VAL A 351 33.87 -13.46 8.07
N PRO A 352 34.31 -12.46 8.84
CA PRO A 352 34.24 -12.46 10.30
C PRO A 352 32.79 -12.56 10.82
N LEU A 353 32.60 -13.12 12.02
CA LEU A 353 31.29 -13.16 12.69
C LEU A 353 30.71 -11.75 12.96
N ASP A 354 31.55 -10.75 13.15
CA ASP A 354 31.14 -9.36 13.38
C ASP A 354 30.47 -8.70 12.16
N TYR A 355 30.44 -9.39 11.00
CA TYR A 355 29.71 -8.94 9.84
C TYR A 355 28.20 -9.28 9.94
N ILE A 356 27.81 -10.18 10.86
CA ILE A 356 26.40 -10.36 11.24
C ILE A 356 25.88 -9.03 11.79
N ILE A 357 24.75 -8.53 11.29
CA ILE A 357 24.13 -7.31 11.79
C ILE A 357 23.74 -7.51 13.26
N GLY A 358 24.25 -6.63 14.14
CA GLY A 358 24.12 -6.77 15.59
C GLY A 358 25.12 -7.73 16.24
N GLY A 359 26.07 -8.28 15.44
CA GLY A 359 27.13 -9.16 15.89
C GLY A 359 26.68 -10.62 16.09
N PRO A 360 27.57 -11.48 16.62
CA PRO A 360 27.33 -12.93 16.72
C PRO A 360 26.10 -13.31 17.54
N LYS A 361 25.69 -12.49 18.51
CA LYS A 361 24.50 -12.71 19.35
C LYS A 361 23.19 -12.66 18.56
N MET A 362 23.20 -12.03 17.40
CA MET A 362 22.03 -11.90 16.51
C MET A 362 22.01 -12.98 15.42
N ALA A 363 22.83 -14.03 15.55
CA ALA A 363 22.78 -15.19 14.68
C ALA A 363 21.39 -15.87 14.75
N GLY A 364 20.75 -16.06 13.58
CA GLY A 364 19.41 -16.64 13.48
C GLY A 364 18.24 -15.68 13.71
N GLU A 365 18.50 -14.39 14.00
CA GLU A 365 17.46 -13.38 14.20
C GLU A 365 17.18 -12.56 12.93
N GLY A 366 17.77 -12.89 11.81
CA GLY A 366 17.63 -12.15 10.54
C GLY A 366 16.19 -12.10 10.03
N TRP A 367 15.39 -13.15 10.25
CA TRP A 367 13.98 -13.15 9.84
C TRP A 367 13.17 -12.12 10.63
N ARG A 368 13.33 -12.07 11.93
CA ARG A 368 12.68 -11.08 12.79
C ARG A 368 13.05 -9.66 12.38
N MET A 369 14.34 -9.39 12.18
CA MET A 369 14.83 -8.09 11.70
C MET A 369 14.14 -7.66 10.40
N LEU A 370 14.01 -8.60 9.46
CA LEU A 370 13.39 -8.34 8.16
C LEU A 370 11.90 -8.04 8.28
N VAL A 371 11.16 -8.83 9.04
CA VAL A 371 9.70 -8.66 9.15
C VAL A 371 9.36 -7.33 9.84
N GLU A 372 10.10 -6.95 10.88
CA GLU A 372 9.86 -5.70 11.60
C GLU A 372 10.12 -4.46 10.71
N LEU A 373 11.21 -4.45 9.95
CA LEU A 373 11.62 -3.26 9.19
C LEU A 373 11.04 -3.21 7.76
N LEU A 374 10.89 -4.37 7.10
CA LEU A 374 10.22 -4.45 5.80
C LEU A 374 8.78 -3.93 5.85
N SER A 375 8.11 -4.06 7.00
CA SER A 375 6.74 -3.59 7.16
C SER A 375 6.63 -2.08 7.03
N VAL A 376 7.59 -1.32 7.55
CA VAL A 376 7.62 0.15 7.49
C VAL A 376 7.95 0.62 6.07
N GLY A 377 9.04 0.14 5.47
CA GLY A 377 9.49 0.51 4.12
C GLY A 377 8.44 0.20 3.05
N ARG A 378 7.74 -0.93 3.17
CA ARG A 378 6.63 -1.32 2.29
C ARG A 378 5.51 -0.28 2.26
N GLY A 379 5.22 0.38 3.37
CA GLY A 379 4.17 1.39 3.48
C GLY A 379 4.56 2.75 2.88
N ILE A 380 5.84 2.98 2.57
CA ILE A 380 6.36 4.27 2.11
C ILE A 380 6.70 4.23 0.62
N VAL A 381 7.71 3.44 0.23
CA VAL A 381 8.36 3.56 -1.09
C VAL A 381 7.42 3.22 -2.24
N LEU A 382 6.85 2.02 -2.25
CA LEU A 382 6.01 1.59 -3.37
C LEU A 382 4.67 2.34 -3.44
N PRO A 383 3.98 2.62 -2.30
CA PRO A 383 2.81 3.49 -2.30
C PRO A 383 3.10 4.89 -2.83
N SER A 384 4.25 5.49 -2.48
CA SER A 384 4.64 6.83 -2.94
C SER A 384 4.95 6.86 -4.43
N ASN A 385 5.66 5.84 -4.94
CA ASN A 385 5.94 5.73 -6.37
C ASN A 385 4.64 5.58 -7.19
N ALA A 386 3.73 4.71 -6.75
CA ALA A 386 2.43 4.56 -7.39
C ALA A 386 1.58 5.83 -7.30
N LEU A 387 1.63 6.54 -6.16
CA LEU A 387 0.92 7.79 -5.95
C LEU A 387 1.44 8.91 -6.85
N GLY A 388 2.77 9.09 -6.95
CA GLY A 388 3.38 10.10 -7.81
C GLY A 388 2.99 9.92 -9.27
N ALA A 389 3.05 8.67 -9.77
CA ALA A 389 2.60 8.32 -11.12
C ALA A 389 1.09 8.56 -11.31
N ALA A 390 0.26 8.23 -10.31
CA ALA A 390 -1.19 8.43 -10.37
C ALA A 390 -1.57 9.92 -10.38
N ILE A 391 -0.97 10.74 -9.50
CA ILE A 391 -1.22 12.19 -9.49
C ILE A 391 -0.82 12.80 -10.83
N ALA A 392 0.38 12.49 -11.34
CA ALA A 392 0.84 12.98 -12.63
C ALA A 392 -0.09 12.54 -13.78
N GLY A 393 -0.54 11.27 -13.75
CA GLY A 393 -1.49 10.72 -14.71
C GLY A 393 -2.83 11.45 -14.70
N VAL A 394 -3.44 11.65 -13.54
CA VAL A 394 -4.73 12.37 -13.40
C VAL A 394 -4.58 13.82 -13.83
N TYR A 395 -3.51 14.47 -13.38
CA TYR A 395 -3.26 15.87 -13.67
C TYR A 395 -3.07 16.13 -15.17
N ALA A 396 -2.24 15.30 -15.82
CA ALA A 396 -2.04 15.37 -17.27
C ALA A 396 -3.29 14.99 -18.06
N THR A 397 -3.99 13.90 -17.65
CA THR A 397 -5.16 13.41 -18.38
C THR A 397 -6.34 14.37 -18.29
N GLY A 398 -6.58 14.99 -17.13
CA GLY A 398 -7.60 16.03 -16.99
C GLY A 398 -7.34 17.21 -17.92
N ALA A 399 -6.09 17.71 -18.00
CA ALA A 399 -5.72 18.78 -18.90
C ALA A 399 -5.84 18.34 -20.37
N TYR A 400 -5.34 17.17 -20.72
CA TYR A 400 -5.49 16.63 -22.07
C TYR A 400 -6.95 16.49 -22.47
N ALA A 401 -7.82 15.99 -21.58
CA ALA A 401 -9.25 15.86 -21.83
C ALA A 401 -9.97 17.20 -22.01
N ARG A 402 -9.42 18.30 -21.45
CA ARG A 402 -9.92 19.65 -21.68
C ARG A 402 -9.55 20.20 -23.05
N ILE A 403 -8.27 20.05 -23.46
CA ILE A 403 -7.77 20.67 -24.69
C ILE A 403 -7.99 19.81 -25.94
N ARG A 404 -8.04 18.46 -25.79
CA ARG A 404 -8.32 17.57 -26.91
C ARG A 404 -9.80 17.62 -27.28
N ARG A 405 -10.10 17.97 -28.52
CA ARG A 405 -11.48 18.07 -29.02
C ARG A 405 -11.78 16.96 -30.03
N GLN A 406 -12.98 16.40 -29.94
CA GLN A 406 -13.62 15.55 -30.95
C GLN A 406 -15.07 15.92 -31.05
N PHE A 407 -15.66 15.84 -32.23
CA PHE A 407 -17.04 16.29 -32.48
C PHE A 407 -17.26 17.76 -32.04
N ASN A 408 -16.26 18.60 -32.17
CA ASN A 408 -16.21 20.01 -31.76
C ASN A 408 -16.38 20.27 -30.25
N LEU A 409 -16.16 19.24 -29.40
CA LEU A 409 -16.23 19.32 -27.94
C LEU A 409 -14.95 18.80 -27.31
N PRO A 410 -14.50 19.36 -26.17
CA PRO A 410 -13.49 18.73 -25.32
C PRO A 410 -13.90 17.30 -24.97
N ILE A 411 -12.96 16.34 -25.10
CA ILE A 411 -13.32 14.93 -24.86
C ILE A 411 -13.74 14.67 -23.40
N GLY A 412 -13.29 15.49 -22.44
CA GLY A 412 -13.68 15.41 -21.03
C GLY A 412 -15.18 15.73 -20.79
N LYS A 413 -15.88 16.30 -21.78
CA LYS A 413 -17.32 16.56 -21.70
C LYS A 413 -18.18 15.34 -22.08
N PHE A 414 -17.59 14.28 -22.61
CA PHE A 414 -18.33 13.05 -22.87
C PHE A 414 -18.49 12.23 -21.58
N HIS A 415 -19.72 11.82 -21.28
CA HIS A 415 -20.05 11.12 -20.02
C HIS A 415 -19.21 9.85 -19.80
N GLY A 416 -18.91 9.09 -20.87
CA GLY A 416 -18.05 7.92 -20.80
C GLY A 416 -16.61 8.27 -20.40
N VAL A 417 -16.06 9.40 -20.85
CA VAL A 417 -14.76 9.89 -20.42
C VAL A 417 -14.82 10.45 -19.00
N GLY A 418 -15.94 11.14 -18.65
CA GLY A 418 -16.19 11.65 -17.30
C GLY A 418 -16.20 10.56 -16.23
N GLU A 419 -16.83 9.40 -16.50
CA GLU A 419 -16.81 8.23 -15.59
C GLU A 419 -15.37 7.76 -15.30
N VAL A 420 -14.55 7.65 -16.35
CA VAL A 420 -13.14 7.22 -16.24
C VAL A 420 -12.31 8.27 -15.48
N LEU A 421 -12.47 9.56 -15.79
CA LEU A 421 -11.81 10.67 -15.06
C LEU A 421 -12.19 10.69 -13.58
N ALA A 422 -13.46 10.45 -13.26
CA ALA A 422 -13.93 10.36 -11.86
C ALA A 422 -13.27 9.19 -11.12
N ARG A 423 -13.13 8.04 -11.76
CA ARG A 423 -12.45 6.86 -11.20
C ARG A 423 -10.98 7.15 -10.94
N MET A 424 -10.26 7.72 -11.91
CA MET A 424 -8.87 8.12 -11.78
C MET A 424 -8.69 9.10 -10.61
N THR A 425 -9.53 10.14 -10.56
CA THR A 425 -9.49 11.20 -9.55
C THR A 425 -9.78 10.66 -8.15
N GLY A 426 -10.85 9.89 -8.00
CA GLY A 426 -11.24 9.28 -6.73
C GLY A 426 -10.19 8.31 -6.21
N TYR A 427 -9.61 7.46 -7.06
CA TYR A 427 -8.51 6.56 -6.64
C TYR A 427 -7.28 7.33 -6.20
N THR A 428 -6.90 8.36 -6.92
CA THR A 428 -5.76 9.21 -6.57
C THR A 428 -5.99 9.93 -5.24
N TYR A 429 -7.20 10.39 -4.96
CA TYR A 429 -7.56 10.98 -3.68
C TYR A 429 -7.48 9.96 -2.53
N ILE A 430 -7.99 8.74 -2.73
CA ILE A 430 -7.88 7.63 -1.74
C ILE A 430 -6.41 7.30 -1.46
N MET A 431 -5.58 7.17 -2.50
CA MET A 431 -4.15 6.90 -2.39
C MET A 431 -3.42 8.01 -1.63
N THR A 432 -3.74 9.28 -1.91
CA THR A 432 -3.18 10.45 -1.23
C THR A 432 -3.54 10.43 0.25
N ALA A 433 -4.82 10.27 0.56
CA ALA A 433 -5.32 10.20 1.93
C ALA A 433 -4.66 9.08 2.73
N ALA A 434 -4.63 7.86 2.16
CA ALA A 434 -4.03 6.71 2.81
C ALA A 434 -2.52 6.92 3.06
N SER A 435 -1.76 7.38 2.06
CA SER A 435 -0.31 7.61 2.20
C SER A 435 -0.01 8.67 3.25
N ARG A 436 -0.64 9.84 3.18
CA ARG A 436 -0.36 10.96 4.08
C ARG A 436 -0.70 10.63 5.53
N VAL A 437 -1.91 10.12 5.79
CA VAL A 437 -2.35 9.80 7.16
C VAL A 437 -1.53 8.66 7.75
N THR A 438 -1.22 7.60 6.97
CA THR A 438 -0.40 6.49 7.49
C THR A 438 1.05 6.91 7.75
N CYS A 439 1.65 7.73 6.87
CA CYS A 439 3.00 8.26 7.12
C CYS A 439 3.03 9.17 8.37
N THR A 440 1.96 9.92 8.64
CA THR A 440 1.85 10.71 9.88
C THR A 440 1.77 9.82 11.11
N ALA A 441 1.07 8.68 11.03
CA ALA A 441 1.08 7.70 12.12
C ALA A 441 2.47 7.10 12.35
N LEU A 442 3.21 6.81 11.27
CA LEU A 442 4.62 6.39 11.36
C LEU A 442 5.50 7.46 12.02
N ASN A 443 5.31 8.74 11.69
CA ASN A 443 6.00 9.87 12.35
C ASN A 443 5.69 9.91 13.86
N ALA A 444 4.47 9.56 14.26
CA ALA A 444 4.03 9.50 15.66
C ALA A 444 4.58 8.26 16.41
N GLY A 445 5.38 7.41 15.76
CA GLY A 445 6.00 6.23 16.35
C GLY A 445 5.23 4.92 16.17
N GLU A 446 4.09 4.93 15.49
CA GLU A 446 3.37 3.69 15.16
C GLU A 446 4.14 2.85 14.13
N LYS A 447 4.03 1.52 14.25
CA LYS A 447 4.62 0.56 13.30
C LYS A 447 3.59 -0.42 12.76
N PRO A 448 2.54 0.06 12.08
CA PRO A 448 1.35 -0.72 11.74
C PRO A 448 1.61 -1.64 10.53
N ALA A 449 1.94 -2.92 10.77
CA ALA A 449 2.28 -3.88 9.72
C ALA A 449 1.13 -4.18 8.75
N VAL A 450 -0.12 -4.21 9.23
CA VAL A 450 -1.31 -4.46 8.39
C VAL A 450 -1.66 -3.23 7.55
N PRO A 451 -1.75 -2.01 8.07
CA PRO A 451 -1.94 -0.81 7.27
C PRO A 451 -0.90 -0.61 6.17
N THR A 452 0.38 -0.85 6.46
CA THR A 452 1.43 -0.74 5.42
C THR A 452 1.25 -1.77 4.30
N ALA A 453 0.76 -2.97 4.61
CA ALA A 453 0.38 -3.96 3.60
C ALA A 453 -0.86 -3.54 2.80
N ILE A 454 -1.86 -2.92 3.46
CA ILE A 454 -3.04 -2.34 2.81
C ILE A 454 -2.60 -1.25 1.82
N LEU A 455 -1.75 -0.32 2.24
CA LEU A 455 -1.23 0.74 1.38
C LEU A 455 -0.51 0.18 0.15
N LYS A 456 0.45 -0.73 0.38
CA LYS A 456 1.20 -1.33 -0.72
C LYS A 456 0.28 -1.99 -1.75
N TYR A 457 -0.67 -2.81 -1.28
CA TYR A 457 -1.58 -3.51 -2.16
C TYR A 457 -2.51 -2.55 -2.91
N HIS A 458 -3.25 -1.71 -2.17
CA HIS A 458 -4.27 -0.87 -2.78
C HIS A 458 -3.71 0.29 -3.60
N ASN A 459 -2.64 0.96 -3.15
CA ASN A 459 -2.04 2.04 -3.93
C ASN A 459 -1.45 1.53 -5.24
N THR A 460 -0.77 0.38 -5.24
CA THR A 460 -0.22 -0.15 -6.49
C THR A 460 -1.32 -0.67 -7.44
N GLU A 461 -2.42 -1.25 -6.94
CA GLU A 461 -3.56 -1.67 -7.77
C GLU A 461 -4.37 -0.48 -8.30
N MET A 462 -4.63 0.54 -7.46
CA MET A 462 -5.30 1.76 -7.90
C MET A 462 -4.43 2.54 -8.88
N GLY A 463 -3.11 2.63 -8.64
CA GLY A 463 -2.14 3.22 -9.56
C GLY A 463 -2.13 2.51 -10.92
N ARG A 464 -2.24 1.18 -10.94
CA ARG A 464 -2.40 0.40 -12.19
C ARG A 464 -3.67 0.78 -12.94
N CYS A 465 -4.79 0.90 -12.24
CA CYS A 465 -6.05 1.34 -12.86
C CYS A 465 -5.92 2.75 -13.44
N VAL A 466 -5.34 3.69 -12.67
CA VAL A 466 -5.13 5.07 -13.14
C VAL A 466 -4.20 5.12 -14.35
N ALA A 467 -3.14 4.32 -14.38
CA ALA A 467 -2.24 4.25 -15.53
C ALA A 467 -2.94 3.72 -16.79
N ASN A 468 -3.73 2.66 -16.68
CA ASN A 468 -4.53 2.12 -17.78
C ASN A 468 -5.55 3.15 -18.27
N ASP A 469 -6.31 3.75 -17.37
CA ASP A 469 -7.34 4.74 -17.70
C ASP A 469 -6.73 5.98 -18.39
N ALA A 470 -5.54 6.41 -17.96
CA ALA A 470 -4.81 7.52 -18.61
C ALA A 470 -4.41 7.16 -20.04
N MET A 471 -3.90 5.95 -20.27
CA MET A 471 -3.56 5.47 -21.62
C MET A 471 -4.81 5.41 -22.51
N ASP A 472 -5.93 4.92 -22.01
CA ASP A 472 -7.18 4.79 -22.75
C ASP A 472 -7.73 6.17 -23.18
N ILE A 473 -7.75 7.16 -22.29
CA ILE A 473 -8.22 8.52 -22.61
C ILE A 473 -7.30 9.21 -23.63
N HIS A 474 -5.98 9.00 -23.54
CA HIS A 474 -5.02 9.58 -24.49
C HIS A 474 -5.04 8.86 -25.85
N GLY A 475 -5.50 7.62 -25.91
CA GLY A 475 -5.57 6.82 -27.14
C GLY A 475 -4.21 6.72 -27.84
N GLY A 476 -4.13 7.09 -29.13
CA GLY A 476 -2.90 7.02 -29.91
C GLY A 476 -1.72 7.77 -29.29
N LYS A 477 -1.95 8.92 -28.68
CA LYS A 477 -0.93 9.69 -27.97
C LYS A 477 -0.30 8.89 -26.82
N GLY A 478 -1.09 8.11 -26.08
CA GLY A 478 -0.61 7.29 -24.97
C GLY A 478 0.29 6.14 -25.41
N ILE A 479 0.02 5.53 -26.58
CA ILE A 479 0.72 4.32 -27.05
C ILE A 479 1.91 4.60 -27.98
N MET A 480 1.98 5.77 -28.62
CA MET A 480 3.13 6.13 -29.45
C MET A 480 4.30 6.55 -28.57
N LEU A 481 5.38 5.76 -28.57
CA LEU A 481 6.58 6.05 -27.80
C LEU A 481 7.37 7.21 -28.44
N GLY A 482 8.07 7.96 -27.61
CA GLY A 482 8.91 9.07 -27.99
C GLY A 482 9.11 10.07 -26.87
N PRO A 483 9.93 11.12 -27.03
CA PRO A 483 10.12 12.20 -26.06
C PRO A 483 8.82 12.87 -25.60
N LYS A 484 7.84 12.98 -26.53
CA LYS A 484 6.54 13.61 -26.23
C LYS A 484 5.58 12.73 -25.45
N ASN A 485 5.87 11.43 -25.28
CA ASN A 485 5.02 10.52 -24.48
C ASN A 485 5.41 10.57 -23.00
N TYR A 486 4.54 11.06 -22.16
CA TYR A 486 4.73 11.21 -20.72
C TYR A 486 3.99 10.14 -19.87
N LEU A 487 3.31 9.17 -20.49
CA LEU A 487 2.53 8.13 -19.80
C LEU A 487 3.14 6.74 -19.89
N ALA A 488 3.71 6.37 -21.04
CA ALA A 488 4.09 5.00 -21.34
C ALA A 488 5.09 4.42 -20.34
N ARG A 489 6.10 5.18 -19.89
CA ARG A 489 7.09 4.69 -18.91
C ARG A 489 6.47 4.39 -17.55
N ASN A 490 5.53 5.23 -17.11
CA ASN A 490 4.79 4.94 -15.87
C ASN A 490 3.94 3.67 -16.03
N TYR A 491 3.26 3.53 -17.17
CA TYR A 491 2.50 2.31 -17.48
C TYR A 491 3.38 1.06 -17.48
N GLU A 492 4.55 1.10 -18.11
CA GLU A 492 5.52 0.00 -18.13
C GLU A 492 6.06 -0.34 -16.73
N SER A 493 6.19 0.66 -15.85
CA SER A 493 6.73 0.46 -14.50
C SER A 493 5.77 -0.24 -13.52
N VAL A 494 4.46 -0.17 -13.77
CA VAL A 494 3.40 -0.68 -12.86
C VAL A 494 3.60 -2.12 -12.41
N PRO A 495 3.90 -3.11 -13.29
CA PRO A 495 4.08 -4.50 -12.88
C PRO A 495 5.22 -4.70 -11.87
N ILE A 496 6.21 -3.81 -11.84
CA ILE A 496 7.32 -3.88 -10.87
C ILE A 496 6.76 -3.69 -9.46
N ALA A 497 6.03 -2.58 -9.23
CA ALA A 497 5.45 -2.27 -7.94
C ALA A 497 4.43 -3.34 -7.45
N ILE A 498 3.73 -4.00 -8.37
CA ILE A 498 2.81 -5.10 -8.08
C ILE A 498 3.56 -6.34 -7.56
N THR A 499 4.77 -6.57 -8.07
CA THR A 499 5.53 -7.81 -7.84
C THR A 499 6.43 -7.75 -6.62
N VAL A 500 7.15 -6.64 -6.41
CA VAL A 500 8.21 -6.53 -5.38
C VAL A 500 7.63 -6.24 -3.98
N GLU A 501 8.43 -6.46 -2.93
CA GLU A 501 8.10 -6.25 -1.50
C GLU A 501 6.83 -7.01 -1.05
N GLY A 502 6.66 -8.22 -1.54
CA GLY A 502 5.48 -9.06 -1.39
C GLY A 502 4.50 -8.86 -2.56
N ALA A 503 4.42 -9.90 -3.41
CA ALA A 503 3.50 -9.87 -4.55
C ALA A 503 2.06 -9.57 -4.08
N ASN A 504 1.33 -8.78 -4.85
CA ASN A 504 0.00 -8.31 -4.44
C ASN A 504 -0.98 -9.45 -4.13
N ILE A 505 -0.91 -10.56 -4.88
CA ILE A 505 -1.74 -11.74 -4.63
C ILE A 505 -1.47 -12.30 -3.22
N LEU A 506 -0.18 -12.45 -2.84
CA LEU A 506 0.21 -12.91 -1.52
C LEU A 506 -0.20 -11.90 -0.43
N THR A 507 0.07 -10.62 -0.64
CA THR A 507 -0.24 -9.56 0.33
C THR A 507 -1.73 -9.54 0.66
N ARG A 508 -2.59 -9.57 -0.36
CA ARG A 508 -4.04 -9.61 -0.20
C ARG A 508 -4.52 -10.90 0.48
N SER A 509 -4.01 -12.06 0.04
CA SER A 509 -4.55 -13.37 0.44
C SER A 509 -4.09 -13.81 1.83
N LEU A 510 -2.85 -13.47 2.22
CA LEU A 510 -2.22 -14.00 3.43
C LEU A 510 -1.79 -12.92 4.43
N ILE A 511 -1.29 -11.76 3.99
CA ILE A 511 -0.69 -10.79 4.91
C ILE A 511 -1.78 -9.97 5.60
N ILE A 512 -2.68 -9.33 4.84
CA ILE A 512 -3.65 -8.35 5.39
C ILE A 512 -4.56 -8.99 6.42
N PHE A 513 -5.22 -10.10 6.10
CA PHE A 513 -6.12 -10.77 7.05
C PHE A 513 -5.50 -12.01 7.68
N GLY A 514 -4.81 -12.85 6.93
CA GLY A 514 -4.28 -14.12 7.45
C GLY A 514 -3.31 -13.95 8.62
N GLN A 515 -2.44 -12.94 8.57
CA GLN A 515 -1.59 -12.55 9.71
C GLN A 515 -2.28 -11.50 10.58
N GLY A 516 -3.00 -10.55 9.96
CA GLY A 516 -3.68 -9.45 10.65
C GLY A 516 -4.78 -9.90 11.59
N ALA A 517 -5.54 -10.96 11.25
CA ALA A 517 -6.65 -11.43 12.07
C ALA A 517 -6.20 -11.83 13.50
N THR A 518 -5.16 -12.65 13.59
CA THR A 518 -4.63 -13.09 14.90
C THR A 518 -4.09 -11.90 15.72
N ARG A 519 -3.44 -10.95 15.04
CA ARG A 519 -2.75 -9.84 15.67
C ARG A 519 -3.67 -8.69 16.09
N CYS A 520 -4.60 -8.30 15.20
CA CYS A 520 -5.46 -7.13 15.40
C CYS A 520 -6.76 -7.46 16.13
N HIS A 521 -7.07 -8.74 16.29
CA HIS A 521 -8.23 -9.18 17.07
C HIS A 521 -8.03 -8.90 18.56
N PRO A 522 -9.00 -8.30 19.26
CA PRO A 522 -8.83 -7.87 20.66
C PRO A 522 -8.48 -8.98 21.66
N PHE A 523 -8.75 -10.26 21.35
CA PHE A 523 -8.61 -11.36 22.29
C PHE A 523 -7.71 -12.50 21.84
N VAL A 524 -7.66 -12.80 20.52
CA VAL A 524 -7.07 -14.06 20.01
C VAL A 524 -5.60 -14.23 20.40
N LEU A 525 -4.79 -13.19 20.34
CA LEU A 525 -3.37 -13.28 20.68
C LEU A 525 -3.16 -13.55 22.17
N GLU A 526 -3.92 -12.87 23.04
CA GLU A 526 -3.88 -13.05 24.48
C GLU A 526 -4.45 -14.43 24.90
N GLU A 527 -5.50 -14.91 24.22
CA GLU A 527 -6.04 -16.25 24.41
C GLU A 527 -5.01 -17.32 24.07
N ILE A 528 -4.28 -17.18 22.95
CA ILE A 528 -3.18 -18.07 22.56
C ILE A 528 -2.09 -18.06 23.65
N ALA A 529 -1.71 -16.89 24.13
CA ALA A 529 -0.70 -16.75 25.19
C ALA A 529 -1.17 -17.43 26.50
N ALA A 530 -2.43 -17.26 26.89
CA ALA A 530 -3.00 -17.89 28.09
C ALA A 530 -3.05 -19.43 27.99
N VAL A 531 -3.34 -19.97 26.80
CA VAL A 531 -3.39 -21.44 26.57
C VAL A 531 -1.99 -22.05 26.56
N THR A 532 -0.98 -21.30 26.15
CA THR A 532 0.43 -21.74 26.08
C THR A 532 1.25 -21.38 27.32
N ASP A 533 0.62 -20.77 28.35
CA ASP A 533 1.27 -20.42 29.61
C ASP A 533 1.82 -21.70 30.30
N GLU A 534 3.08 -21.64 30.73
CA GLU A 534 3.74 -22.75 31.45
C GLU A 534 3.08 -23.05 32.79
N ASP A 535 2.58 -22.00 33.50
CA ASP A 535 1.74 -22.14 34.65
C ASP A 535 0.26 -22.35 34.26
N ARG A 536 -0.14 -23.59 34.21
CA ARG A 536 -1.50 -24.01 33.85
C ARG A 536 -2.60 -23.33 34.67
N GLN A 537 -2.36 -23.04 35.96
CA GLN A 537 -3.35 -22.42 36.83
C GLN A 537 -3.50 -20.92 36.47
N SER A 538 -2.39 -20.23 36.30
CA SER A 538 -2.36 -18.85 35.82
C SER A 538 -3.00 -18.74 34.43
N GLY A 539 -2.64 -19.63 33.52
CA GLY A 539 -3.20 -19.70 32.17
C GLY A 539 -4.72 -19.90 32.17
N LEU A 540 -5.26 -20.81 33.03
CA LEU A 540 -6.70 -21.02 33.15
C LEU A 540 -7.43 -19.77 33.65
N VAL A 541 -6.88 -19.07 34.64
CA VAL A 541 -7.48 -17.82 35.16
C VAL A 541 -7.49 -16.71 34.13
N LYS A 542 -6.40 -16.55 33.39
CA LYS A 542 -6.31 -15.57 32.30
C LYS A 542 -7.30 -15.90 31.18
N PHE A 543 -7.30 -17.16 30.75
CA PHE A 543 -8.18 -17.62 29.67
C PHE A 543 -9.66 -17.48 30.04
N ASP A 544 -10.06 -17.73 31.30
CA ASP A 544 -11.43 -17.55 31.79
C ASP A 544 -11.91 -16.09 31.59
N LYS A 545 -11.09 -15.11 31.97
CA LYS A 545 -11.42 -13.69 31.81
C LYS A 545 -11.55 -13.31 30.33
N LEU A 546 -10.59 -13.76 29.51
CA LEU A 546 -10.57 -13.47 28.06
C LEU A 546 -11.76 -14.12 27.35
N LEU A 547 -12.07 -15.39 27.62
CA LEU A 547 -13.18 -16.13 27.01
C LEU A 547 -14.52 -15.42 27.23
N PHE A 548 -14.83 -15.03 28.49
CA PHE A 548 -16.11 -14.36 28.77
C PHE A 548 -16.17 -12.92 28.25
N ALA A 549 -15.04 -12.22 28.21
CA ALA A 549 -14.95 -10.92 27.53
C ALA A 549 -15.15 -11.07 26.00
N HIS A 550 -14.57 -12.11 25.39
CA HIS A 550 -14.71 -12.42 23.96
C HIS A 550 -16.15 -12.81 23.59
N ILE A 551 -16.83 -13.63 24.42
CA ILE A 551 -18.26 -13.95 24.24
C ILE A 551 -19.09 -12.65 24.29
N GLY A 552 -18.84 -11.76 25.24
CA GLY A 552 -19.50 -10.45 25.33
C GLY A 552 -19.24 -9.57 24.10
N TYR A 553 -18.02 -9.59 23.58
CA TYR A 553 -17.64 -8.91 22.34
C TYR A 553 -18.38 -9.46 21.12
N ALA A 554 -18.41 -10.78 20.94
CA ALA A 554 -19.08 -11.42 19.81
C ALA A 554 -20.59 -11.13 19.82
N LEU A 555 -21.23 -11.26 21.00
CA LEU A 555 -22.65 -10.93 21.19
C LEU A 555 -22.93 -9.45 20.90
N SER A 556 -22.09 -8.56 21.44
CA SER A 556 -22.22 -7.12 21.16
C SER A 556 -22.12 -6.81 19.66
N ASN A 557 -21.15 -7.38 18.96
CA ASN A 557 -20.97 -7.16 17.53
C ASN A 557 -22.15 -7.74 16.71
N ALA A 558 -22.73 -8.87 17.12
CA ALA A 558 -23.93 -9.42 16.49
C ALA A 558 -25.14 -8.45 16.63
N VAL A 559 -25.39 -7.97 17.85
CA VAL A 559 -26.48 -7.00 18.11
C VAL A 559 -26.23 -5.67 17.40
N ARG A 560 -25.02 -5.13 17.49
CA ARG A 560 -24.63 -3.88 16.80
C ARG A 560 -24.77 -3.99 15.28
N SER A 561 -24.29 -5.09 14.70
CA SER A 561 -24.42 -5.34 13.26
C SER A 561 -25.88 -5.32 12.83
N PHE A 562 -26.75 -6.05 13.53
CA PHE A 562 -28.18 -6.12 13.22
C PHE A 562 -28.92 -4.79 13.42
N VAL A 563 -28.78 -4.16 14.59
CA VAL A 563 -29.46 -2.91 14.91
C VAL A 563 -29.01 -1.79 13.97
N MET A 564 -27.71 -1.66 13.73
CA MET A 564 -27.20 -0.64 12.79
C MET A 564 -27.61 -0.95 11.34
N ALA A 565 -27.76 -2.20 10.95
CA ALA A 565 -28.26 -2.56 9.63
C ALA A 565 -29.75 -2.19 9.47
N CYS A 566 -30.59 -2.48 10.49
CA CYS A 566 -32.01 -2.10 10.49
C CYS A 566 -32.23 -0.58 10.49
N THR A 567 -31.37 0.18 11.17
CA THR A 567 -31.49 1.63 11.32
C THR A 567 -30.64 2.43 10.34
N HIS A 568 -29.92 1.77 9.42
CA HIS A 568 -28.87 2.39 8.59
C HIS A 568 -27.83 3.16 9.40
N ALA A 569 -27.54 2.69 10.63
CA ALA A 569 -26.62 3.30 11.59
C ALA A 569 -26.93 4.76 11.98
N ARG A 570 -28.15 5.25 11.74
CA ARG A 570 -28.52 6.68 11.95
C ARG A 570 -28.35 7.15 13.39
N PHE A 571 -28.44 6.24 14.35
CA PHE A 571 -28.34 6.55 15.79
C PHE A 571 -26.93 6.35 16.37
N THR A 572 -25.96 5.99 15.54
CA THR A 572 -24.57 5.79 15.99
C THR A 572 -23.88 7.14 16.19
N GLY A 573 -23.24 7.31 17.34
CA GLY A 573 -22.39 8.46 17.63
C GLY A 573 -21.18 8.51 16.72
N VAL A 574 -20.80 9.70 16.27
CA VAL A 574 -19.69 9.96 15.38
C VAL A 574 -19.02 11.29 15.72
N PRO A 575 -17.71 11.46 15.44
CA PRO A 575 -16.93 12.62 15.87
C PRO A 575 -17.34 13.92 15.19
N LYS A 576 -17.89 13.88 13.98
CA LYS A 576 -18.24 15.07 13.20
C LYS A 576 -19.71 15.10 12.77
N ARG A 577 -20.26 16.31 12.74
CA ARG A 577 -21.54 16.64 12.11
C ARG A 577 -21.26 17.24 10.72
N GLY A 578 -22.20 17.21 9.81
CA GLY A 578 -22.05 17.75 8.45
C GLY A 578 -22.16 16.68 7.35
N ALA A 579 -21.72 16.99 6.15
CA ALA A 579 -21.88 16.16 4.94
C ALA A 579 -21.26 14.76 5.09
N THR A 580 -20.10 14.64 5.73
CA THR A 580 -19.42 13.36 5.90
C THR A 580 -19.92 12.47 7.04
N ARG A 581 -20.87 12.99 7.88
CA ARG A 581 -21.42 12.27 9.03
C ARG A 581 -21.85 10.84 8.70
N ARG A 582 -22.52 10.65 7.58
CA ARG A 582 -23.08 9.37 7.17
C ARG A 582 -22.00 8.33 6.90
N TYR A 583 -20.85 8.71 6.37
CA TYR A 583 -19.75 7.80 6.08
C TYR A 583 -19.10 7.26 7.36
N TYR A 584 -18.92 8.10 8.40
CA TYR A 584 -18.51 7.63 9.73
C TYR A 584 -19.47 6.59 10.31
N GLN A 585 -20.79 6.85 10.20
CA GLN A 585 -21.82 5.91 10.67
C GLN A 585 -21.79 4.59 9.93
N HIS A 586 -21.51 4.61 8.63
CA HIS A 586 -21.40 3.41 7.80
C HIS A 586 -20.13 2.61 8.10
N VAL A 587 -19.02 3.25 8.39
CA VAL A 587 -17.80 2.57 8.87
C VAL A 587 -18.08 1.87 10.20
N ASN A 588 -18.74 2.52 11.17
CA ASN A 588 -19.13 1.88 12.43
C ASN A 588 -19.98 0.63 12.21
N ARG A 589 -20.99 0.69 11.31
CA ARG A 589 -21.84 -0.45 10.96
C ARG A 589 -21.00 -1.61 10.41
N TYR A 590 -20.16 -1.33 9.43
CA TYR A 590 -19.36 -2.38 8.79
C TYR A 590 -18.21 -2.87 9.65
N SER A 591 -17.68 -2.06 10.56
CA SER A 591 -16.72 -2.49 11.58
C SER A 591 -17.35 -3.59 12.47
N ALA A 592 -18.56 -3.37 13.02
CA ALA A 592 -19.24 -4.38 13.81
C ALA A 592 -19.56 -5.65 12.99
N SER A 593 -19.97 -5.49 11.73
CA SER A 593 -20.24 -6.62 10.83
C SER A 593 -18.97 -7.40 10.48
N PHE A 594 -17.85 -6.70 10.28
CA PHE A 594 -16.54 -7.28 10.01
C PHE A 594 -16.02 -8.06 11.22
N ALA A 595 -16.08 -7.46 12.41
CA ALA A 595 -15.70 -8.10 13.65
C ALA A 595 -16.46 -9.43 13.85
N LEU A 596 -17.80 -9.40 13.72
CA LEU A 596 -18.65 -10.60 13.81
C LEU A 596 -18.30 -11.65 12.73
N ALA A 597 -18.12 -11.23 11.48
CA ALA A 597 -17.80 -12.16 10.39
C ALA A 597 -16.42 -12.79 10.57
N SER A 598 -15.44 -12.04 11.10
CA SER A 598 -14.10 -12.51 11.41
C SER A 598 -14.12 -13.56 12.54
N ASP A 599 -14.86 -13.30 13.63
CA ASP A 599 -15.03 -14.26 14.72
C ASP A 599 -15.64 -15.58 14.24
N VAL A 600 -16.75 -15.49 13.51
CA VAL A 600 -17.41 -16.69 13.00
C VAL A 600 -16.51 -17.44 12.01
N ALA A 601 -15.72 -16.73 11.20
CA ALA A 601 -14.77 -17.37 10.29
C ALA A 601 -13.64 -18.07 11.06
N MET A 602 -13.04 -17.43 12.05
CA MET A 602 -11.98 -18.02 12.88
C MET A 602 -12.49 -19.20 13.69
N LEU A 603 -13.67 -19.08 14.30
CA LEU A 603 -14.29 -20.16 15.09
C LEU A 603 -14.63 -21.39 14.24
N THR A 604 -15.15 -21.22 13.03
CA THR A 604 -15.71 -22.32 12.23
C THR A 604 -14.75 -22.90 11.21
N ILE A 605 -13.73 -22.16 10.81
CA ILE A 605 -12.74 -22.56 9.81
C ILE A 605 -11.37 -22.81 10.47
N GLY A 606 -11.05 -22.04 11.51
CA GLY A 606 -9.80 -22.17 12.26
C GLY A 606 -8.55 -22.06 11.38
N GLY A 607 -7.58 -22.94 11.60
CA GLY A 607 -6.31 -22.97 10.86
C GLY A 607 -6.45 -23.17 9.34
N ASP A 608 -7.56 -23.75 8.87
CA ASP A 608 -7.84 -23.90 7.44
C ASP A 608 -8.10 -22.57 6.71
N LEU A 609 -8.29 -21.48 7.47
CA LEU A 609 -8.43 -20.14 6.87
C LEU A 609 -7.18 -19.74 6.08
N LYS A 610 -5.98 -20.21 6.49
CA LYS A 610 -4.71 -20.05 5.75
C LYS A 610 -4.75 -20.74 4.37
N ARG A 611 -5.48 -21.83 4.24
CA ARG A 611 -5.64 -22.59 2.98
C ARG A 611 -6.79 -22.06 2.12
N LYS A 612 -7.82 -21.50 2.77
CA LYS A 612 -8.97 -20.90 2.11
C LYS A 612 -8.73 -19.42 1.80
N GLU A 613 -7.63 -19.16 1.11
CA GLU A 613 -7.09 -17.84 0.82
C GLU A 613 -8.12 -16.85 0.25
N LEU A 614 -9.08 -17.31 -0.56
CA LEU A 614 -10.12 -16.43 -1.11
C LEU A 614 -11.09 -15.90 -0.03
N LEU A 615 -11.33 -16.64 1.05
CA LEU A 615 -12.12 -16.14 2.18
C LEU A 615 -11.32 -15.16 3.00
N SER A 616 -10.05 -15.47 3.29
CA SER A 616 -9.10 -14.56 3.92
C SER A 616 -8.96 -13.26 3.13
N ALA A 617 -8.80 -13.34 1.81
CA ALA A 617 -8.71 -12.17 0.93
C ALA A 617 -9.95 -11.28 0.99
N ARG A 618 -11.17 -11.85 1.01
CA ARG A 618 -12.40 -11.06 1.11
C ARG A 618 -12.52 -10.34 2.47
N LEU A 619 -12.15 -11.01 3.54
CA LEU A 619 -12.08 -10.37 4.87
C LEU A 619 -11.01 -9.27 4.91
N GLY A 620 -9.84 -9.52 4.29
CA GLY A 620 -8.79 -8.51 4.10
C GLY A 620 -9.25 -7.31 3.29
N ASP A 621 -9.99 -7.52 2.21
CA ASP A 621 -10.56 -6.44 1.40
C ASP A 621 -11.58 -5.60 2.19
N ILE A 622 -12.45 -6.25 2.99
CA ILE A 622 -13.40 -5.52 3.85
C ILE A 622 -12.65 -4.62 4.83
N LEU A 623 -11.67 -5.17 5.55
CA LEU A 623 -10.82 -4.38 6.45
C LEU A 623 -10.15 -3.22 5.73
N SER A 624 -9.57 -3.50 4.55
CA SER A 624 -8.88 -2.49 3.74
C SER A 624 -9.81 -1.36 3.32
N TYR A 625 -11.01 -1.66 2.85
CA TYR A 625 -11.95 -0.61 2.43
C TYR A 625 -12.46 0.22 3.61
N LEU A 626 -12.63 -0.35 4.79
CA LEU A 626 -12.95 0.39 6.01
C LEU A 626 -11.76 1.29 6.44
N TYR A 627 -10.54 0.76 6.38
CA TYR A 627 -9.33 1.52 6.65
C TYR A 627 -9.21 2.71 5.70
N LEU A 628 -9.27 2.47 4.39
CA LEU A 628 -9.17 3.51 3.36
C LEU A 628 -10.28 4.56 3.48
N THR A 629 -11.52 4.15 3.78
CA THR A 629 -12.62 5.10 4.03
C THR A 629 -12.30 6.00 5.23
N SER A 630 -11.73 5.43 6.30
CA SER A 630 -11.32 6.20 7.47
C SER A 630 -10.20 7.20 7.15
N MET A 631 -9.23 6.79 6.31
CA MET A 631 -8.15 7.68 5.86
C MET A 631 -8.67 8.84 5.00
N VAL A 632 -9.62 8.58 4.09
CA VAL A 632 -10.31 9.62 3.29
C VAL A 632 -11.00 10.64 4.20
N LEU A 633 -11.75 10.18 5.20
CA LEU A 633 -12.46 11.05 6.13
C LEU A 633 -11.50 11.89 6.99
N LYS A 634 -10.41 11.30 7.47
CA LYS A 634 -9.37 12.01 8.24
C LYS A 634 -8.66 13.04 7.38
N HIS A 635 -8.22 12.66 6.19
CA HIS A 635 -7.52 13.55 5.26
C HIS A 635 -8.38 14.77 4.90
N TYR A 636 -9.65 14.57 4.57
CA TYR A 636 -10.60 15.65 4.30
C TYR A 636 -10.73 16.59 5.50
N GLN A 637 -10.77 16.03 6.70
CA GLN A 637 -10.79 16.82 7.93
C GLN A 637 -9.52 17.64 8.12
N ASP A 638 -8.35 17.04 7.87
CA ASP A 638 -7.04 17.68 8.04
C ASP A 638 -6.83 18.84 7.08
N GLN A 639 -7.46 18.79 5.90
CA GLN A 639 -7.48 19.87 4.93
C GLN A 639 -8.47 21.00 5.26
N GLY A 640 -9.14 20.98 6.43
CA GLY A 640 -10.14 21.96 6.79
C GLY A 640 -11.52 21.70 6.20
N SER A 641 -11.76 20.55 5.61
CA SER A 641 -13.04 20.14 5.00
C SER A 641 -13.52 21.08 3.87
N PRO A 642 -12.70 21.33 2.82
CA PRO A 642 -13.06 22.24 1.73
C PRO A 642 -14.28 21.70 0.97
N GLN A 643 -15.29 22.58 0.76
CA GLN A 643 -16.56 22.18 0.13
C GLN A 643 -16.36 21.69 -1.31
N ASP A 644 -15.41 22.27 -2.03
CA ASP A 644 -15.09 21.91 -3.40
C ASP A 644 -14.55 20.48 -3.54
N ASP A 645 -13.95 19.91 -2.48
CA ASP A 645 -13.46 18.52 -2.48
C ASP A 645 -14.56 17.51 -2.10
N LEU A 646 -15.74 17.98 -1.66
CA LEU A 646 -16.81 17.09 -1.19
C LEU A 646 -17.24 16.05 -2.23
N PRO A 647 -17.40 16.38 -3.53
CA PRO A 647 -17.76 15.37 -4.55
C PRO A 647 -16.75 14.22 -4.63
N ILE A 648 -15.43 14.49 -4.54
CA ILE A 648 -14.40 13.44 -4.56
C ILE A 648 -14.45 12.60 -3.29
N VAL A 649 -14.67 13.22 -2.13
CA VAL A 649 -14.83 12.52 -0.85
C VAL A 649 -16.04 11.60 -0.88
N GLU A 650 -17.17 12.08 -1.40
CA GLU A 650 -18.37 11.28 -1.58
C GLU A 650 -18.16 10.11 -2.54
N TRP A 651 -17.58 10.38 -3.70
CA TRP A 651 -17.23 9.34 -4.68
C TRP A 651 -16.37 8.26 -4.06
N SER A 652 -15.32 8.67 -3.34
CA SER A 652 -14.36 7.77 -2.69
C SER A 652 -15.03 6.90 -1.62
N CYS A 653 -15.78 7.52 -0.71
CA CYS A 653 -16.47 6.80 0.36
C CYS A 653 -17.55 5.85 -0.18
N ARG A 654 -18.36 6.28 -1.16
CA ARG A 654 -19.38 5.42 -1.80
C ARG A 654 -18.74 4.22 -2.49
N THR A 655 -17.68 4.44 -3.26
CA THR A 655 -16.96 3.36 -3.95
C THR A 655 -16.41 2.33 -2.96
N LEU A 656 -15.73 2.78 -1.89
CA LEU A 656 -15.11 1.88 -0.91
C LEU A 656 -16.17 1.10 -0.12
N LEU A 657 -17.23 1.74 0.33
CA LEU A 657 -18.32 1.08 1.07
C LEU A 657 -19.13 0.11 0.19
N TYR A 658 -19.36 0.46 -1.07
CA TYR A 658 -19.98 -0.46 -2.04
C TYR A 658 -19.10 -1.69 -2.26
N ARG A 659 -17.79 -1.51 -2.45
CA ARG A 659 -16.85 -2.63 -2.59
C ARG A 659 -16.79 -3.50 -1.34
N ALA A 660 -16.82 -2.90 -0.15
CA ALA A 660 -16.90 -3.65 1.10
C ALA A 660 -18.17 -4.53 1.15
N GLN A 661 -19.34 -3.99 0.73
CA GLN A 661 -20.58 -4.76 0.62
C GLN A 661 -20.44 -5.96 -0.33
N GLU A 662 -19.85 -5.77 -1.50
CA GLU A 662 -19.66 -6.87 -2.46
C GLU A 662 -18.73 -7.96 -1.91
N GLN A 663 -17.69 -7.58 -1.14
CA GLN A 663 -16.83 -8.58 -0.49
C GLN A 663 -17.57 -9.35 0.62
N PHE A 664 -18.45 -8.70 1.39
CA PHE A 664 -19.32 -9.41 2.34
C PHE A 664 -20.24 -10.41 1.62
N HIS A 665 -20.87 -10.02 0.53
CA HIS A 665 -21.72 -10.94 -0.25
C HIS A 665 -20.91 -12.09 -0.85
N GLY A 666 -19.71 -11.81 -1.35
CA GLY A 666 -18.76 -12.82 -1.82
C GLY A 666 -18.32 -13.79 -0.72
N LEU A 667 -18.07 -13.29 0.49
CA LEU A 667 -17.75 -14.09 1.68
C LEU A 667 -18.92 -15.03 2.03
N LEU A 668 -20.10 -14.47 2.23
CA LEU A 668 -21.31 -15.21 2.63
C LEU A 668 -21.75 -16.25 1.60
N ARG A 669 -21.60 -15.97 0.31
CA ARG A 669 -21.87 -16.91 -0.78
C ARG A 669 -20.96 -18.14 -0.70
N ASN A 670 -19.71 -17.96 -0.34
CA ASN A 670 -18.68 -19.00 -0.37
C ASN A 670 -18.32 -19.54 1.03
N PHE A 671 -19.05 -19.11 2.07
CA PHE A 671 -18.81 -19.56 3.43
C PHE A 671 -19.10 -21.07 3.55
N PRO A 672 -18.18 -21.89 4.11
CA PRO A 672 -18.31 -23.34 4.09
C PRO A 672 -19.57 -23.86 4.79
N ASN A 673 -19.85 -23.32 5.98
CA ASN A 673 -21.02 -23.69 6.75
C ASN A 673 -22.22 -22.82 6.38
N ARG A 674 -23.24 -23.43 5.76
CA ARG A 674 -24.43 -22.73 5.23
C ARG A 674 -25.34 -22.15 6.31
N TRP A 675 -25.37 -22.72 7.51
CA TRP A 675 -26.12 -22.19 8.63
C TRP A 675 -25.54 -20.88 9.13
N PHE A 676 -24.24 -20.84 9.37
CA PHE A 676 -23.55 -19.60 9.72
C PHE A 676 -23.63 -18.55 8.62
N ALA A 677 -23.54 -18.95 7.35
CA ALA A 677 -23.73 -18.02 6.23
C ALA A 677 -25.12 -17.37 6.22
N ARG A 678 -26.19 -18.13 6.52
CA ARG A 678 -27.56 -17.61 6.61
C ARG A 678 -27.73 -16.69 7.82
N LEU A 679 -27.20 -17.10 8.98
CA LEU A 679 -27.23 -16.29 10.20
C LEU A 679 -26.50 -14.95 10.00
N LEU A 680 -25.27 -14.98 9.50
CA LEU A 680 -24.51 -13.77 9.19
C LEU A 680 -25.22 -12.90 8.18
N ARG A 681 -25.82 -13.47 7.14
CA ARG A 681 -26.61 -12.71 6.15
C ARG A 681 -27.78 -11.99 6.81
N PHE A 682 -28.51 -12.67 7.70
CA PHE A 682 -29.63 -12.07 8.45
C PHE A 682 -29.15 -10.93 9.36
N LEU A 683 -28.02 -11.09 10.07
CA LEU A 683 -27.50 -10.10 11.00
C LEU A 683 -26.87 -8.88 10.27
N ILE A 684 -26.18 -9.11 9.16
CA ILE A 684 -25.44 -8.06 8.46
C ILE A 684 -26.32 -7.34 7.42
N PHE A 685 -27.20 -8.09 6.74
CA PHE A 685 -28.01 -7.60 5.63
C PHE A 685 -29.51 -7.89 5.78
N PRO A 686 -30.16 -7.56 6.92
CA PRO A 686 -31.62 -7.79 7.10
C PRO A 686 -32.46 -7.04 6.07
N ARG A 687 -31.96 -5.94 5.53
CA ARG A 687 -32.60 -5.09 4.50
C ARG A 687 -31.99 -5.27 3.11
N GLY A 688 -31.17 -6.33 2.90
CA GLY A 688 -30.47 -6.58 1.65
C GLY A 688 -29.34 -5.57 1.36
N ARG A 689 -29.05 -5.36 0.07
CA ARG A 689 -28.01 -4.41 -0.38
C ARG A 689 -28.50 -2.98 -0.19
N THR A 690 -27.70 -2.15 0.45
CA THR A 690 -28.07 -0.78 0.81
C THR A 690 -27.02 0.27 0.41
N TYR A 691 -25.90 -0.18 -0.18
CA TYR A 691 -24.88 0.70 -0.73
C TYR A 691 -24.81 0.51 -2.24
N PHE A 692 -24.67 1.62 -2.94
CA PHE A 692 -24.60 1.68 -4.39
C PHE A 692 -23.30 2.34 -4.80
N SER A 693 -22.84 2.06 -6.03
CA SER A 693 -21.74 2.79 -6.67
C SER A 693 -22.08 4.29 -6.76
N PRO A 694 -21.08 5.15 -6.96
CA PRO A 694 -21.35 6.55 -7.31
C PRO A 694 -22.33 6.67 -8.48
N SER A 695 -23.17 7.70 -8.47
CA SER A 695 -24.07 7.99 -9.59
C SER A 695 -23.31 8.62 -10.75
N ASP A 696 -23.90 8.56 -11.95
CA ASP A 696 -23.36 9.20 -13.15
C ASP A 696 -23.17 10.71 -12.93
N GLU A 697 -24.14 11.36 -12.29
CA GLU A 697 -24.09 12.77 -11.93
C GLU A 697 -22.86 13.09 -11.07
N LEU A 698 -22.63 12.33 -9.99
CA LEU A 698 -21.45 12.50 -9.14
C LEU A 698 -20.14 12.23 -9.90
N CYS A 699 -20.14 11.30 -10.85
CA CYS A 699 -18.98 11.07 -11.71
C CYS A 699 -18.69 12.28 -12.60
N GLN A 700 -19.73 12.91 -13.17
CA GLN A 700 -19.55 14.14 -13.96
C GLN A 700 -19.05 15.31 -13.09
N GLU A 701 -19.60 15.49 -11.89
CA GLU A 701 -19.13 16.52 -10.95
C GLU A 701 -17.64 16.34 -10.62
N VAL A 702 -17.19 15.12 -10.33
CA VAL A 702 -15.77 14.83 -10.06
C VAL A 702 -14.91 15.06 -11.30
N ALA A 703 -15.38 14.71 -12.49
CA ALA A 703 -14.67 14.95 -13.74
C ALA A 703 -14.46 16.44 -14.00
N GLU A 704 -15.48 17.26 -13.76
CA GLU A 704 -15.40 18.73 -13.90
C GLU A 704 -14.32 19.33 -13.01
N LEU A 705 -14.10 18.80 -11.81
CA LEU A 705 -13.07 19.28 -10.90
C LEU A 705 -11.65 19.11 -11.45
N ILE A 706 -11.43 18.12 -12.31
CA ILE A 706 -10.07 17.81 -12.80
C ILE A 706 -9.80 18.31 -14.21
N ILE A 707 -10.82 18.52 -15.03
CA ILE A 707 -10.64 19.12 -16.37
C ILE A 707 -10.54 20.65 -16.34
N ASN A 708 -10.94 21.28 -15.25
CA ASN A 708 -10.86 22.72 -15.05
C ASN A 708 -9.74 23.10 -14.07
N PRO A 709 -9.21 24.33 -14.09
CA PRO A 709 -8.17 24.81 -13.18
C PRO A 709 -8.76 25.19 -11.81
N THR A 710 -9.27 24.18 -11.08
CA THR A 710 -9.93 24.34 -9.77
C THR A 710 -8.93 24.27 -8.62
N ASP A 711 -9.33 24.78 -7.44
CA ASP A 711 -8.54 24.61 -6.21
C ASP A 711 -8.40 23.13 -5.82
N THR A 712 -9.43 22.32 -6.07
CA THR A 712 -9.38 20.87 -5.88
C THR A 712 -8.29 20.22 -6.73
N ARG A 713 -8.20 20.57 -8.01
CA ARG A 713 -7.13 20.12 -8.90
C ARG A 713 -5.75 20.54 -8.37
N THR A 714 -5.63 21.76 -7.87
CA THR A 714 -4.39 22.28 -7.27
C THR A 714 -4.00 21.51 -6.01
N ARG A 715 -4.96 21.24 -5.10
CA ARG A 715 -4.73 20.44 -3.88
C ARG A 715 -4.35 18.99 -4.19
N LEU A 716 -5.03 18.37 -5.15
CA LEU A 716 -4.76 16.99 -5.55
C LEU A 716 -3.38 16.82 -6.19
N SER A 717 -2.90 17.83 -6.91
CA SER A 717 -1.58 17.84 -7.56
C SER A 717 -0.43 18.32 -6.65
N TYR A 718 -0.69 18.55 -5.37
CA TYR A 718 0.36 18.95 -4.43
C TYR A 718 1.39 17.84 -4.25
N GLY A 719 2.66 18.21 -4.44
CA GLY A 719 3.79 17.30 -4.24
C GLY A 719 4.26 16.57 -5.51
N ILE A 720 3.82 16.98 -6.71
CA ILE A 720 4.42 16.52 -7.98
C ILE A 720 5.24 17.63 -8.66
N TYR A 721 6.08 17.22 -9.63
CA TYR A 721 6.81 18.13 -10.49
C TYR A 721 5.90 18.67 -11.60
N LYS A 722 5.64 19.98 -11.59
CA LYS A 722 4.74 20.66 -12.52
C LYS A 722 5.24 22.00 -13.04
N THR A 723 6.54 22.27 -12.92
CA THR A 723 7.17 23.50 -13.41
C THR A 723 6.97 23.62 -14.90
N ILE A 724 6.57 24.81 -15.37
CA ILE A 724 6.35 25.12 -16.78
C ILE A 724 7.70 25.29 -17.44
N GLU A 725 8.10 24.30 -18.22
CA GLU A 725 9.33 24.31 -19.01
C GLU A 725 9.18 23.43 -20.25
N PRO A 726 9.95 23.65 -21.32
CA PRO A 726 9.82 22.91 -22.59
C PRO A 726 9.98 21.39 -22.44
N SER A 727 10.77 20.92 -21.48
CA SER A 727 11.02 19.51 -21.22
C SER A 727 9.95 18.84 -20.36
N ASN A 728 8.99 19.60 -19.80
CA ASN A 728 7.94 19.08 -18.92
C ASN A 728 6.54 19.18 -19.55
N PRO A 729 6.06 18.16 -20.26
CA PRO A 729 4.72 18.16 -20.86
C PRO A 729 3.59 18.40 -19.85
N ILE A 730 3.77 17.97 -18.59
CA ILE A 730 2.76 18.13 -17.51
C ILE A 730 2.59 19.61 -17.16
N GLY A 731 3.68 20.37 -17.05
CA GLY A 731 3.64 21.81 -16.82
C GLY A 731 3.00 22.56 -18.01
N LEU A 732 3.37 22.20 -19.24
CA LEU A 732 2.81 22.78 -20.44
C LEU A 732 1.31 22.48 -20.63
N LEU A 733 0.83 21.31 -20.20
CA LEU A 733 -0.58 20.98 -20.20
C LEU A 733 -1.37 21.85 -19.20
N GLN A 734 -0.79 22.15 -18.04
CA GLN A 734 -1.42 23.06 -17.08
C GLN A 734 -1.55 24.47 -17.65
N GLU A 735 -0.48 24.99 -18.24
CA GLU A 735 -0.52 26.29 -18.92
C GLU A 735 -1.60 26.33 -20.00
N ALA A 736 -1.78 25.24 -20.74
CA ALA A 736 -2.78 25.18 -21.80
C ALA A 736 -4.23 25.25 -21.26
N ILE A 737 -4.55 24.63 -20.11
CA ILE A 737 -5.91 24.74 -19.55
C ILE A 737 -6.19 26.12 -18.96
N GLU A 738 -5.17 26.82 -18.44
CA GLU A 738 -5.29 28.21 -17.98
C GLU A 738 -5.52 29.19 -19.15
N LEU A 739 -4.87 28.92 -20.30
CA LEU A 739 -5.13 29.64 -21.53
C LEU A 739 -6.51 29.33 -22.11
N ALA A 740 -6.96 28.09 -22.03
CA ALA A 740 -8.28 27.66 -22.49
C ALA A 740 -9.42 28.50 -21.83
N GLU A 741 -9.31 28.81 -20.55
CA GLU A 741 -10.31 29.69 -19.90
C GLU A 741 -10.41 31.08 -20.53
N LYS A 742 -9.30 31.61 -21.01
CA LYS A 742 -9.25 32.94 -21.65
C LYS A 742 -9.70 32.92 -23.11
N VAL A 743 -9.39 31.84 -23.83
CA VAL A 743 -9.62 31.73 -25.27
C VAL A 743 -10.99 31.17 -25.63
N GLU A 744 -11.52 30.21 -24.84
CA GLU A 744 -12.86 29.62 -25.14
C GLU A 744 -13.99 30.63 -25.27
N PRO A 745 -14.05 31.71 -24.45
CA PRO A 745 -15.07 32.76 -24.67
C PRO A 745 -14.95 33.44 -26.04
N LEU A 746 -13.72 33.61 -26.54
CA LEU A 746 -13.45 34.22 -27.86
C LEU A 746 -13.86 33.25 -28.97
N GLU A 747 -13.46 31.99 -28.88
CA GLU A 747 -13.90 30.96 -29.83
C GLU A 747 -15.42 30.85 -29.88
N ARG A 748 -16.08 30.97 -28.74
CA ARG A 748 -17.56 30.93 -28.65
C ARG A 748 -18.20 32.09 -29.42
N LYS A 749 -17.65 33.31 -29.35
CA LYS A 749 -18.11 34.45 -30.15
C LYS A 749 -18.08 34.12 -31.64
N VAL A 750 -16.98 33.51 -32.12
CA VAL A 750 -16.81 33.11 -33.53
C VAL A 750 -17.85 32.04 -33.92
N VAL A 751 -18.02 31.01 -33.12
CA VAL A 751 -19.00 29.93 -33.37
C VAL A 751 -20.43 30.45 -33.35
N GLU A 752 -20.79 31.35 -32.44
CA GLU A 752 -22.11 31.96 -32.35
C GLU A 752 -22.38 32.83 -33.59
N ALA A 753 -21.41 33.66 -34.04
CA ALA A 753 -21.51 34.45 -35.23
C ALA A 753 -21.70 33.59 -36.51
N TYR A 754 -21.02 32.46 -36.60
CA TYR A 754 -21.25 31.47 -37.67
C TYR A 754 -22.67 30.91 -37.64
N LYS A 755 -23.16 30.49 -36.46
CA LYS A 755 -24.53 29.93 -36.29
C LYS A 755 -25.64 30.90 -36.68
N VAL A 756 -25.42 32.20 -36.49
CA VAL A 756 -26.43 33.20 -36.84
C VAL A 756 -26.21 33.77 -38.23
N GLY A 757 -25.28 33.19 -39.01
CA GLY A 757 -25.04 33.60 -40.42
C GLY A 757 -24.26 34.91 -40.58
N GLN A 758 -23.54 35.36 -39.56
CA GLN A 758 -22.61 36.49 -39.62
C GLN A 758 -21.23 36.14 -40.17
N ILE A 759 -20.93 34.84 -40.30
CA ILE A 759 -19.72 34.24 -40.86
C ILE A 759 -20.18 33.19 -41.87
N ASP A 760 -19.64 33.22 -43.08
CA ASP A 760 -20.04 32.34 -44.19
C ASP A 760 -19.17 31.10 -44.30
N SER A 761 -17.89 31.18 -43.91
CA SER A 761 -16.95 30.06 -44.04
C SER A 761 -17.30 28.89 -43.14
N SER A 762 -17.23 27.65 -43.66
CA SER A 762 -17.36 26.40 -42.91
C SER A 762 -16.02 25.89 -42.33
N ASP A 763 -14.90 26.45 -42.80
CA ASP A 763 -13.56 26.11 -42.26
C ASP A 763 -13.26 26.94 -41.02
N ALA A 764 -12.79 26.27 -39.96
CA ALA A 764 -12.56 26.89 -38.66
C ALA A 764 -11.46 27.97 -38.68
N SER A 765 -10.40 27.80 -39.51
CA SER A 765 -9.35 28.80 -39.65
C SER A 765 -9.88 30.03 -40.37
N ASP A 766 -10.64 29.84 -41.45
CA ASP A 766 -11.23 30.92 -42.23
C ASP A 766 -12.31 31.67 -41.43
N GLN A 767 -13.04 30.97 -40.55
CA GLN A 767 -14.01 31.61 -39.64
C GLN A 767 -13.34 32.61 -38.71
N ILE A 768 -12.15 32.33 -38.20
CA ILE A 768 -11.39 33.24 -37.32
C ILE A 768 -10.99 34.49 -38.11
N ASP A 769 -10.45 34.31 -39.33
CA ASP A 769 -10.06 35.44 -40.19
C ASP A 769 -11.26 36.28 -40.64
N GLU A 770 -12.38 35.63 -40.91
CA GLU A 770 -13.61 36.33 -41.26
C GLU A 770 -14.22 37.08 -40.07
N ALA A 771 -14.16 36.50 -38.84
CA ALA A 771 -14.58 37.14 -37.63
C ALA A 771 -13.79 38.42 -37.31
N GLU A 772 -12.48 38.41 -37.55
CA GLU A 772 -11.63 39.58 -37.41
C GLU A 772 -12.01 40.63 -38.45
N ARG A 773 -12.07 40.27 -39.76
CA ARG A 773 -12.47 41.19 -40.85
C ARG A 773 -13.82 41.83 -40.64
N ARG A 774 -14.77 41.13 -40.01
CA ARG A 774 -16.11 41.62 -39.69
C ARG A 774 -16.20 42.32 -38.31
N GLY A 775 -15.08 42.43 -37.56
CA GLY A 775 -15.01 43.11 -36.27
C GLY A 775 -15.71 42.38 -35.13
N ILE A 776 -15.96 41.08 -35.25
CA ILE A 776 -16.56 40.24 -34.23
C ILE A 776 -15.52 39.96 -33.12
N ILE A 777 -14.27 39.80 -33.51
CA ILE A 777 -13.09 39.71 -32.63
C ILE A 777 -12.05 40.71 -33.11
N THR A 778 -11.15 41.11 -32.21
CA THR A 778 -10.04 42.01 -32.53
C THR A 778 -8.84 41.21 -33.07
N ALA A 779 -7.90 41.94 -33.72
CA ALA A 779 -6.64 41.34 -34.18
C ALA A 779 -5.82 40.69 -33.02
N GLU A 780 -5.88 41.30 -31.81
CA GLU A 780 -5.24 40.75 -30.62
C GLU A 780 -5.91 39.45 -30.15
N GLU A 781 -7.26 39.42 -30.18
CA GLU A 781 -8.03 38.18 -29.87
C GLU A 781 -7.76 37.08 -30.91
N THR A 782 -7.59 37.41 -32.18
CA THR A 782 -7.20 36.50 -33.27
C THR A 782 -5.83 35.86 -32.97
N ILE A 783 -4.84 36.66 -32.59
CA ILE A 783 -3.50 36.16 -32.21
C ILE A 783 -3.60 35.19 -31.04
N GLN A 784 -4.35 35.55 -30.00
CA GLN A 784 -4.53 34.66 -28.83
C GLN A 784 -5.15 33.29 -29.19
N ILE A 785 -6.18 33.29 -30.07
CA ILE A 785 -6.80 32.03 -30.52
C ILE A 785 -5.78 31.18 -31.30
N ARG A 786 -5.00 31.76 -32.20
CA ARG A 786 -4.00 31.06 -33.04
C ARG A 786 -2.82 30.54 -32.24
N GLU A 787 -2.31 31.31 -31.28
CA GLU A 787 -1.25 30.86 -30.37
C GLU A 787 -1.71 29.67 -29.49
N PHE A 788 -2.94 29.73 -29.01
CA PHE A 788 -3.54 28.66 -28.26
C PHE A 788 -3.71 27.40 -29.11
N ASP A 789 -4.24 27.49 -30.33
CA ASP A 789 -4.38 26.35 -31.23
C ASP A 789 -3.01 25.71 -31.56
N GLN A 790 -2.01 26.54 -31.88
CA GLN A 790 -0.64 26.04 -32.09
C GLN A 790 -0.07 25.31 -30.87
N LYS A 791 -0.35 25.82 -29.66
CA LYS A 791 0.07 25.17 -28.42
C LYS A 791 -0.64 23.82 -28.25
N ILE A 792 -1.95 23.76 -28.50
CA ILE A 792 -2.71 22.50 -28.49
C ILE A 792 -2.11 21.50 -29.45
N MET A 793 -1.85 21.91 -30.71
CA MET A 793 -1.29 21.04 -31.75
C MET A 793 0.06 20.45 -31.32
N ASN A 794 0.92 21.24 -30.67
CA ASN A 794 2.19 20.75 -30.12
C ASN A 794 2.01 19.74 -28.98
N LEU A 795 1.03 19.97 -28.08
CA LEU A 795 0.78 19.11 -26.94
C LEU A 795 0.11 17.78 -27.30
N ILE A 796 -0.75 17.76 -28.33
CA ILE A 796 -1.38 16.54 -28.83
C ILE A 796 -0.52 15.78 -29.83
N ALA A 797 0.56 16.38 -30.36
CA ALA A 797 1.47 15.74 -31.29
C ALA A 797 2.10 14.47 -30.73
N VAL A 798 2.39 13.53 -31.60
CA VAL A 798 3.17 12.31 -31.32
C VAL A 798 4.53 12.40 -32.02
N ASP A 799 5.47 11.59 -31.56
CA ASP A 799 6.76 11.46 -32.21
C ASP A 799 6.66 10.50 -33.39
N ASP A 800 7.46 10.74 -34.42
CA ASP A 800 7.72 9.88 -35.57
C ASP A 800 9.22 9.69 -35.76
N PHE A 801 9.62 8.54 -36.23
CA PHE A 801 11.01 8.14 -36.37
C PHE A 801 11.26 7.60 -37.77
N SER A 802 12.40 7.95 -38.35
CA SER A 802 12.84 7.30 -39.57
C SER A 802 13.14 5.81 -39.34
N SER A 803 13.03 4.98 -40.37
CA SER A 803 13.42 3.58 -40.29
C SER A 803 14.88 3.40 -39.82
N GLU A 804 15.74 4.38 -40.16
CA GLU A 804 17.15 4.39 -39.78
C GLU A 804 17.34 4.66 -38.29
N ASP A 805 16.56 5.55 -37.67
CA ASP A 805 16.63 5.86 -36.25
C ASP A 805 16.20 4.64 -35.41
N LEU A 806 15.19 3.92 -35.86
CA LEU A 806 14.75 2.66 -35.22
C LEU A 806 15.74 1.52 -35.45
N ALA A 807 16.38 1.45 -36.63
CA ALA A 807 17.36 0.42 -36.99
C ALA A 807 18.73 0.60 -36.29
N ARG A 808 19.18 1.84 -36.02
CA ARG A 808 20.46 2.13 -35.35
C ARG A 808 20.54 1.52 -33.95
N LYS A 809 19.42 1.36 -33.26
CA LYS A 809 19.37 0.66 -31.96
C LYS A 809 19.60 -0.85 -32.08
N THR A 810 19.12 -1.46 -33.14
CA THR A 810 19.30 -2.92 -33.41
C THR A 810 20.74 -3.23 -33.82
N VAL A 811 21.41 -2.37 -34.58
CA VAL A 811 22.80 -2.57 -35.05
C VAL A 811 23.81 -2.37 -33.92
N ARG A 812 23.61 -1.42 -33.01
CA ARG A 812 24.48 -1.28 -31.82
C ARG A 812 24.45 -2.51 -30.89
N SER A 813 23.32 -3.21 -30.82
CA SER A 813 23.20 -4.49 -30.09
C SER A 813 23.80 -5.67 -30.86
N ALA A 814 23.75 -5.68 -32.19
CA ALA A 814 24.30 -6.72 -33.05
C ALA A 814 25.81 -6.57 -33.29
N GLY A 815 26.30 -5.34 -33.44
CA GLY A 815 27.74 -5.06 -33.72
C GLY A 815 28.68 -5.45 -32.58
N LYS A 816 28.21 -5.52 -31.34
CA LYS A 816 28.99 -6.07 -30.21
C LYS A 816 29.08 -7.60 -30.19
N LYS A 817 28.29 -8.32 -30.98
CA LYS A 817 28.34 -9.80 -31.08
C LYS A 817 29.26 -10.30 -32.18
N ILE A 818 29.67 -9.48 -33.14
CA ILE A 818 30.46 -9.91 -34.31
C ILE A 818 31.96 -9.68 -34.14
N ALA A 819 32.41 -8.90 -33.18
CA ALA A 819 33.82 -8.74 -32.91
C ALA A 819 34.28 -9.68 -31.79
N LYS A 820 34.62 -10.91 -32.11
CA LYS A 820 35.72 -11.77 -31.61
C LYS A 820 35.41 -13.26 -31.69
N LYS A 821 35.81 -13.89 -32.79
CA LYS A 821 36.49 -15.17 -32.75
C LYS A 821 37.68 -15.10 -33.73
N PRO A 822 38.92 -15.19 -33.27
CA PRO A 822 40.03 -15.37 -34.18
C PRO A 822 39.96 -16.80 -34.76
N THR A 823 39.86 -16.88 -36.07
CA THR A 823 39.96 -18.13 -36.81
C THR A 823 41.34 -18.77 -36.57
N LYS A 824 41.37 -19.88 -35.87
CA LYS A 824 42.53 -20.77 -35.89
C LYS A 824 42.70 -21.34 -37.30
N LYS A 825 43.86 -21.06 -37.94
CA LYS A 825 44.28 -21.70 -39.19
C LYS A 825 44.35 -23.22 -38.99
N PRO A 826 43.90 -24.06 -39.96
CA PRO A 826 44.03 -25.50 -39.87
C PRO A 826 45.51 -25.89 -40.05
N SER A 827 46.09 -26.61 -39.09
CA SER A 827 47.39 -27.27 -39.25
C SER A 827 47.28 -28.43 -40.22
N ALA A 828 48.18 -28.50 -41.18
CA ALA A 828 48.29 -29.51 -42.20
C ALA A 828 48.38 -30.94 -41.59
N ARG A 829 47.46 -31.78 -41.92
CA ARG A 829 47.42 -33.20 -41.56
C ARG A 829 48.37 -33.94 -42.46
N LYS A 830 49.54 -34.39 -41.93
CA LYS A 830 50.39 -35.36 -42.59
C LYS A 830 49.70 -36.72 -42.75
N LYS A 831 49.55 -37.13 -44.01
CA LYS A 831 49.22 -38.54 -44.42
C LYS A 831 50.25 -39.52 -43.86
N ARG A 832 49.81 -40.51 -43.13
CA ARG A 832 50.54 -41.78 -42.97
C ARG A 832 49.67 -42.91 -43.49
N SER A 833 50.34 -43.65 -44.32
CA SER A 833 49.86 -44.80 -45.11
C SER A 833 49.73 -46.08 -44.26
N THR A 834 48.68 -46.79 -44.55
CA THR A 834 48.54 -48.26 -44.67
C THR A 834 49.44 -49.19 -43.88
N GLY A 835 48.84 -50.09 -43.14
CA GLY A 835 49.41 -51.42 -42.79
C GLY A 835 48.36 -52.34 -42.20
N LYS A 836 48.06 -53.36 -43.00
CA LYS A 836 47.23 -54.52 -42.74
C LYS A 836 47.55 -55.23 -41.41
N ARG A 837 46.59 -55.56 -40.59
CA ARG A 837 46.08 -56.94 -40.33
C ARG A 837 44.89 -56.87 -39.39
#